data_3a8b333a5c0df4b64d3d51c5e77a8142
#
_entry.id   3a8b333a5c0df4b64d3d51c5e77a8142
#
_cell.length_a   1.000
_cell.length_b   1.000
_cell.length_c   1.000
_cell.angle_alpha   90.00
_cell.angle_beta   90.00
_cell.angle_gamma   90.00
#
_symmetry.space_group_name_H-M   'P 1'
#
loop_
_entity.id
_entity.type
_entity.pdbx_description
1 polymer ?
#
loop_
_entity_poly.entity_id
_entity_poly.type
_entity_poly.pdbx_seq_one_letter_code
_entity_poly.pdbx_strand_id
1 'polypeptide(L)'
;MDFVYLGILIFLFVLATFDLSVGVTNDAVNFLSPAVGANAAKFRTILIVAAVGIFVGASTSSGMMDIARHGILSPSYYTFEEVICIFLAVSTTDIILMDIFNTLGMPTSTTVSMVFGLLGGSSALAISKIFNQGFTYAELINTDKALSVIIGIFLSVAIAFVIGLIVMWITRLVFTFKYTNHLKWTIAIFGGISITVIFYFLIVSGIGNAKFMTSNVQDWIGSHKVLILTSCFIIATICIEILYLLKINIFKIIVLFGTFSLAMAFAGNDLVNFIGVPLSGLESYLDFTQNAYGATASQYHMGILAGKNPGFDRIVPIFLVAAGVVMIISIFRSKKARKVIETSNNLARQDEGEEVFSSSRIARHTVRGVLNTTSIITHYVPKSIKRWINSRFNTDEAILDDNMSFDLIRASVNLVLAALLIVVGTSLKLPLSTTYVAFMVAMGTSLADRAWGRETAVYRITGVITVIGGWFLTAGAAFIVSFTFATVNHLGGVVAMCATMVVLALVLINNNRRFKKKQEVDNVDLIFRSLVRSHDKNESWNLLLKHIRQTQSELIELSKNSFTEITQGLFNENIKSLKHASEVISQEKSKWKRYRRKEIIGMRKIDYLQAVEKNTWFHLGCNSCSQIIYCLKRMLEPCMEHVDNNFSPLPKEYIKQFHPICQETEKMLDQVHDIITSGDFSNADSVLVDGNALKSRISQMRHEIQGQLQKENSNIKIILLYLNSLQETQELISATRHLLRASRRFQQ
;
A
#
# COMPACT_ATOMS: atom_id res chain seq x y z
N MET A 1 5.83 43.80 4.95
CA MET A 1 6.06 42.51 4.26
C MET A 1 6.57 41.42 5.20
N ASP A 2 7.34 41.74 6.22
CA ASP A 2 7.94 40.75 7.14
C ASP A 2 6.92 39.88 7.88
N PHE A 3 5.78 40.44 8.26
CA PHE A 3 4.68 39.69 8.90
C PHE A 3 4.06 38.63 8.00
N VAL A 4 4.07 38.79 6.68
CA VAL A 4 3.51 37.81 5.75
C VAL A 4 4.43 36.60 5.65
N TYR A 5 5.75 36.82 5.55
CA TYR A 5 6.72 35.72 5.53
C TYR A 5 6.75 34.97 6.88
N LEU A 6 6.55 35.66 8.00
CA LEU A 6 6.36 35.03 9.31
C LEU A 6 5.09 34.14 9.29
N GLY A 7 4.00 34.64 8.70
CA GLY A 7 2.76 33.87 8.53
C GLY A 7 2.97 32.60 7.69
N ILE A 8 3.72 32.70 6.57
CA ILE A 8 4.08 31.56 5.72
C ILE A 8 4.95 30.57 6.51
N LEU A 9 5.91 31.04 7.27
CA LEU A 9 6.78 30.21 8.10
C LEU A 9 5.99 29.45 9.18
N ILE A 10 5.10 30.12 9.89
CA ILE A 10 4.19 29.46 10.85
C ILE A 10 3.36 28.38 10.14
N PHE A 11 2.86 28.67 8.96
CA PHE A 11 2.13 27.69 8.17
C PHE A 11 3.00 26.50 7.79
N LEU A 12 4.25 26.68 7.38
CA LEU A 12 5.20 25.59 7.12
C LEU A 12 5.39 24.68 8.35
N PHE A 13 5.44 25.24 9.57
CA PHE A 13 5.49 24.42 10.79
C PHE A 13 4.18 23.69 11.09
N VAL A 14 3.03 24.31 10.80
CA VAL A 14 1.74 23.62 10.86
C VAL A 14 1.68 22.48 9.86
N LEU A 15 2.15 22.71 8.63
CA LEU A 15 2.27 21.67 7.62
C LEU A 15 3.22 20.56 8.06
N ALA A 16 4.39 20.89 8.63
CA ALA A 16 5.33 19.90 9.15
C ALA A 16 4.70 19.01 10.24
N THR A 17 3.91 19.61 11.15
CA THR A 17 3.20 18.85 12.19
C THR A 17 2.16 17.91 11.58
N PHE A 18 1.47 18.36 10.55
CA PHE A 18 0.49 17.55 9.81
C PHE A 18 1.20 16.46 9.00
N ASP A 19 2.29 16.78 8.33
CA ASP A 19 3.11 15.87 7.54
C ASP A 19 3.75 14.78 8.41
N LEU A 20 4.29 15.13 9.58
CA LEU A 20 4.72 14.17 10.59
C LEU A 20 3.60 13.18 10.96
N SER A 21 2.35 13.67 11.09
CA SER A 21 1.21 12.80 11.41
C SER A 21 0.83 11.87 10.25
N VAL A 22 0.86 12.38 9.03
CA VAL A 22 0.47 11.64 7.81
C VAL A 22 1.60 10.72 7.35
N GLY A 23 2.82 11.23 7.27
CA GLY A 23 3.99 10.51 6.78
C GLY A 23 4.41 9.37 7.71
N VAL A 24 4.47 9.61 9.01
CA VAL A 24 4.77 8.53 9.97
C VAL A 24 3.74 7.40 9.93
N THR A 25 2.52 7.72 9.51
CA THR A 25 1.45 6.71 9.32
C THR A 25 1.81 5.72 8.21
N ASN A 26 2.50 6.16 7.17
CA ASN A 26 3.03 5.32 6.10
C ASN A 26 4.29 4.57 6.55
N ASP A 27 5.24 5.30 7.11
CA ASP A 27 6.57 4.80 7.43
C ASP A 27 6.60 3.86 8.64
N ALA A 28 5.61 3.94 9.53
CA ALA A 28 5.47 3.01 10.67
C ALA A 28 5.38 1.53 10.25
N VAL A 29 4.95 1.25 9.02
CA VAL A 29 4.93 -0.11 8.47
C VAL A 29 6.31 -0.75 8.50
N ASN A 30 7.37 0.02 8.29
CA ASN A 30 8.73 -0.48 8.15
C ASN A 30 9.22 -1.21 9.41
N PHE A 31 8.95 -0.65 10.58
CA PHE A 31 9.39 -1.19 11.86
C PHE A 31 8.30 -1.92 12.65
N LEU A 32 7.02 -1.69 12.37
CA LEU A 32 5.92 -2.40 13.05
C LEU A 32 5.49 -3.68 12.32
N SER A 33 5.53 -3.69 10.98
CA SER A 33 5.01 -4.79 10.16
C SER A 33 5.65 -6.15 10.50
N PRO A 34 6.98 -6.30 10.66
CA PRO A 34 7.55 -7.60 10.99
C PRO A 34 7.15 -8.11 12.37
N ALA A 35 7.11 -7.23 13.39
CA ALA A 35 6.73 -7.61 14.74
C ALA A 35 5.23 -7.95 14.86
N VAL A 36 4.38 -7.22 14.15
CA VAL A 36 2.93 -7.47 14.09
C VAL A 36 2.64 -8.72 13.26
N GLY A 37 3.29 -8.89 12.11
CA GLY A 37 3.11 -10.05 11.23
C GLY A 37 3.54 -11.38 11.86
N ALA A 38 4.54 -11.36 12.72
CA ALA A 38 4.98 -12.54 13.48
C ALA A 38 4.33 -12.66 14.87
N ASN A 39 3.37 -11.79 15.22
CA ASN A 39 2.71 -11.78 16.53
C ASN A 39 3.69 -11.88 17.72
N ALA A 40 4.80 -11.13 17.64
CA ALA A 40 5.89 -11.23 18.59
C ALA A 40 5.50 -10.82 20.01
N ALA A 41 4.62 -9.80 20.12
CA ALA A 41 4.07 -9.29 21.38
C ALA A 41 2.71 -8.63 21.14
N LYS A 42 2.03 -8.23 22.23
CA LYS A 42 0.82 -7.42 22.14
C LYS A 42 1.09 -6.12 21.38
N PHE A 43 0.17 -5.71 20.52
CA PHE A 43 0.34 -4.51 19.66
C PHE A 43 0.77 -3.26 20.46
N ARG A 44 0.21 -3.06 21.67
CA ARG A 44 0.63 -1.94 22.55
C ARG A 44 2.09 -2.02 22.99
N THR A 45 2.59 -3.22 23.27
CA THR A 45 4.00 -3.42 23.64
C THR A 45 4.93 -3.08 22.47
N ILE A 46 4.58 -3.53 21.27
CA ILE A 46 5.32 -3.22 20.04
C ILE A 46 5.36 -1.70 19.82
N LEU A 47 4.23 -1.01 19.99
CA LEU A 47 4.16 0.45 19.87
C LEU A 47 5.04 1.18 20.90
N ILE A 48 5.05 0.72 22.16
CA ILE A 48 5.89 1.33 23.23
C ILE A 48 7.37 1.16 22.88
N VAL A 49 7.78 -0.03 22.47
CA VAL A 49 9.17 -0.31 22.04
C VAL A 49 9.58 0.57 20.87
N ALA A 50 8.72 0.69 19.85
CA ALA A 50 8.95 1.58 18.72
C ALA A 50 9.01 3.06 19.14
N ALA A 51 8.14 3.50 20.05
CA ALA A 51 8.13 4.88 20.57
C ALA A 51 9.45 5.24 21.27
N VAL A 52 9.98 4.32 22.08
CA VAL A 52 11.29 4.52 22.72
C VAL A 52 12.39 4.62 21.65
N GLY A 53 12.36 3.77 20.63
CA GLY A 53 13.28 3.85 19.49
C GLY A 53 13.20 5.18 18.76
N ILE A 54 12.01 5.66 18.45
CA ILE A 54 11.80 6.98 17.82
C ILE A 54 12.36 8.11 18.67
N PHE A 55 12.07 8.09 19.97
CA PHE A 55 12.55 9.14 20.88
C PHE A 55 14.08 9.20 20.91
N VAL A 56 14.74 8.07 21.05
CA VAL A 56 16.21 7.98 21.02
C VAL A 56 16.77 8.41 19.66
N GLY A 57 16.18 7.94 18.55
CA GLY A 57 16.59 8.32 17.21
C GLY A 57 16.44 9.81 16.93
N ALA A 58 15.33 10.40 17.35
CA ALA A 58 15.09 11.85 17.22
C ALA A 58 16.11 12.68 18.02
N SER A 59 16.46 12.21 19.22
CA SER A 59 17.44 12.89 20.07
C SER A 59 18.86 12.86 19.54
N THR A 60 19.18 11.87 18.71
CA THR A 60 20.54 11.68 18.13
C THR A 60 20.64 12.12 16.66
N SER A 61 19.50 12.45 16.03
CA SER A 61 19.45 12.86 14.63
C SER A 61 20.07 14.27 14.46
N SER A 62 21.04 14.41 13.57
CA SER A 62 21.59 15.71 13.20
C SER A 62 22.22 15.76 11.80
N GLY A 63 22.51 14.62 11.20
CA GLY A 63 23.38 14.53 10.02
C GLY A 63 22.71 14.78 8.67
N MET A 64 21.39 14.73 8.58
CA MET A 64 20.67 14.77 7.30
C MET A 64 20.10 16.15 6.95
N MET A 65 20.22 17.17 7.83
CA MET A 65 19.76 18.54 7.56
C MET A 65 20.44 19.18 6.34
N ASP A 66 21.66 18.77 6.03
CA ASP A 66 22.42 19.28 4.88
C ASP A 66 21.71 19.05 3.53
N ILE A 67 20.85 18.01 3.43
CA ILE A 67 20.10 17.71 2.22
C ILE A 67 19.01 18.75 1.97
N ALA A 68 18.29 19.15 3.02
CA ALA A 68 17.24 20.16 2.92
C ALA A 68 17.82 21.57 2.70
N ARG A 69 19.01 21.86 3.25
CA ARG A 69 19.67 23.17 3.16
C ARG A 69 20.32 23.42 1.79
N HIS A 70 21.20 22.51 1.36
CA HIS A 70 22.06 22.69 0.18
C HIS A 70 22.34 21.38 -0.58
N GLY A 71 21.57 20.33 -0.29
CA GLY A 71 21.80 19.03 -0.95
C GLY A 71 21.44 19.01 -2.42
N ILE A 72 20.45 19.79 -2.83
CA ILE A 72 19.92 19.81 -4.20
C ILE A 72 20.08 21.19 -4.83
N LEU A 73 19.65 22.25 -4.15
CA LEU A 73 19.80 23.62 -4.63
C LEU A 73 21.14 24.24 -4.17
N SER A 74 21.65 25.20 -4.91
CA SER A 74 22.82 26.05 -4.55
C SER A 74 22.30 27.36 -3.94
N PRO A 75 22.14 27.47 -2.60
CA PRO A 75 21.31 28.51 -1.96
C PRO A 75 21.85 29.93 -2.22
N SER A 76 23.15 30.08 -2.41
CA SER A 76 23.81 31.38 -2.64
C SER A 76 23.27 32.12 -3.87
N TYR A 77 22.68 31.42 -4.82
CA TYR A 77 22.11 31.99 -6.03
C TYR A 77 20.61 32.32 -5.93
N TYR A 78 19.96 31.94 -4.82
CA TYR A 78 18.54 32.19 -4.61
C TYR A 78 18.31 33.26 -3.56
N THR A 79 17.27 34.07 -3.77
CA THR A 79 16.82 35.07 -2.80
C THR A 79 15.95 34.42 -1.72
N PHE A 80 15.75 35.13 -0.62
CA PHE A 80 14.90 34.68 0.48
C PHE A 80 13.48 34.34 0.01
N GLU A 81 12.86 35.19 -0.80
CA GLU A 81 11.54 34.97 -1.38
C GLU A 81 11.48 33.70 -2.22
N GLU A 82 12.49 33.48 -3.07
CA GLU A 82 12.59 32.29 -3.92
C GLU A 82 12.74 31.00 -3.11
N VAL A 83 13.56 31.02 -2.06
CA VAL A 83 13.74 29.86 -1.18
C VAL A 83 12.44 29.52 -0.45
N ILE A 84 11.70 30.51 0.04
CA ILE A 84 10.39 30.30 0.69
C ILE A 84 9.34 29.76 -0.31
N CYS A 85 9.36 30.22 -1.58
CA CYS A 85 8.55 29.66 -2.66
C CYS A 85 8.79 28.16 -2.86
N ILE A 86 10.09 27.77 -2.94
CA ILE A 86 10.48 26.36 -3.09
C ILE A 86 10.02 25.55 -1.88
N PHE A 87 10.29 26.01 -0.66
CA PHE A 87 9.95 25.29 0.56
C PHE A 87 8.44 25.09 0.74
N LEU A 88 7.64 26.09 0.41
CA LEU A 88 6.18 25.99 0.43
C LEU A 88 5.68 24.98 -0.61
N ALA A 89 6.23 25.01 -1.84
CA ALA A 89 5.87 24.08 -2.90
C ALA A 89 6.21 22.62 -2.51
N VAL A 90 7.39 22.39 -1.94
CA VAL A 90 7.84 21.06 -1.48
C VAL A 90 6.94 20.52 -0.37
N SER A 91 6.72 21.30 0.70
CA SER A 91 5.88 20.85 1.82
C SER A 91 4.43 20.60 1.40
N THR A 92 3.88 21.43 0.51
CA THR A 92 2.54 21.24 -0.07
C THR A 92 2.45 19.94 -0.86
N THR A 93 3.45 19.67 -1.68
CA THR A 93 3.52 18.46 -2.52
C THR A 93 3.63 17.21 -1.68
N ASP A 94 4.50 17.21 -0.67
CA ASP A 94 4.78 16.05 0.18
C ASP A 94 3.51 15.60 0.91
N ILE A 95 2.81 16.51 1.56
CA ILE A 95 1.56 16.23 2.27
C ILE A 95 0.48 15.64 1.34
N ILE A 96 0.29 16.23 0.15
CA ILE A 96 -0.71 15.76 -0.80
C ILE A 96 -0.41 14.33 -1.23
N LEU A 97 0.84 14.03 -1.59
CA LEU A 97 1.24 12.70 -2.03
C LEU A 97 1.13 11.68 -0.90
N MET A 98 1.63 12.00 0.29
CA MET A 98 1.56 11.10 1.45
C MET A 98 0.12 10.77 1.82
N ASP A 99 -0.80 11.75 1.81
CA ASP A 99 -2.21 11.48 2.14
C ASP A 99 -2.91 10.60 1.08
N ILE A 100 -2.59 10.78 -0.21
CA ILE A 100 -3.09 9.93 -1.29
C ILE A 100 -2.62 8.48 -1.12
N PHE A 101 -1.31 8.24 -0.95
CA PHE A 101 -0.76 6.90 -0.80
C PHE A 101 -1.25 6.20 0.48
N ASN A 102 -1.39 6.93 1.59
CA ASN A 102 -1.98 6.40 2.82
C ASN A 102 -3.45 5.99 2.64
N THR A 103 -4.20 6.75 1.85
CA THR A 103 -5.60 6.44 1.55
C THR A 103 -5.72 5.19 0.68
N LEU A 104 -4.78 4.98 -0.26
CA LEU A 104 -4.67 3.77 -1.06
C LEU A 104 -4.15 2.57 -0.26
N GLY A 105 -3.50 2.81 0.89
CA GLY A 105 -2.87 1.79 1.72
C GLY A 105 -1.59 1.23 1.11
N MET A 106 -0.88 2.04 0.32
CA MET A 106 0.37 1.65 -0.35
C MET A 106 1.56 2.29 0.36
N PRO A 107 2.64 1.50 0.66
CA PRO A 107 3.85 2.06 1.23
C PRO A 107 4.59 2.91 0.18
N THR A 108 4.97 4.12 0.56
CA THR A 108 5.79 5.03 -0.25
C THR A 108 6.89 5.67 0.59
N SER A 109 7.75 6.48 -0.01
CA SER A 109 8.93 7.06 0.66
C SER A 109 8.81 8.58 0.79
N THR A 110 8.89 9.06 2.02
CA THR A 110 8.98 10.49 2.34
C THR A 110 10.28 11.10 1.83
N THR A 111 11.41 10.37 1.91
CA THR A 111 12.71 10.82 1.37
C THR A 111 12.62 11.08 -0.13
N VAL A 112 11.98 10.19 -0.88
CA VAL A 112 11.81 10.35 -2.35
C VAL A 112 10.92 11.54 -2.65
N SER A 113 9.80 11.69 -1.94
CA SER A 113 8.89 12.81 -2.12
C SER A 113 9.61 14.15 -1.87
N MET A 114 10.35 14.29 -0.76
CA MET A 114 11.09 15.48 -0.41
C MET A 114 12.22 15.78 -1.42
N VAL A 115 13.04 14.79 -1.80
CA VAL A 115 14.17 14.97 -2.73
C VAL A 115 13.69 15.38 -4.12
N PHE A 116 12.71 14.67 -4.68
CA PHE A 116 12.18 15.01 -6.00
C PHE A 116 11.32 16.28 -5.96
N GLY A 117 10.67 16.57 -4.82
CA GLY A 117 10.00 17.84 -4.58
C GLY A 117 10.96 19.01 -4.59
N LEU A 118 12.10 18.92 -3.86
CA LEU A 118 13.15 19.93 -3.89
C LEU A 118 13.74 20.10 -5.30
N LEU A 119 14.01 19.01 -6.00
CA LEU A 119 14.51 19.06 -7.36
C LEU A 119 13.49 19.74 -8.31
N GLY A 120 12.21 19.41 -8.20
CA GLY A 120 11.16 20.03 -9.02
C GLY A 120 10.99 21.51 -8.74
N GLY A 121 10.85 21.88 -7.46
CA GLY A 121 10.68 23.28 -7.04
C GLY A 121 11.89 24.14 -7.39
N SER A 122 13.10 23.63 -7.15
CA SER A 122 14.35 24.32 -7.52
C SER A 122 14.52 24.46 -9.03
N SER A 123 14.15 23.42 -9.81
CA SER A 123 14.23 23.46 -11.28
C SER A 123 13.28 24.51 -11.88
N ALA A 124 12.11 24.72 -11.29
CA ALA A 124 11.16 25.74 -11.74
C ALA A 124 11.77 27.14 -11.69
N LEU A 125 12.40 27.47 -10.56
CA LEU A 125 13.04 28.77 -10.39
C LEU A 125 14.38 28.87 -11.15
N ALA A 126 15.12 27.76 -11.22
CA ALA A 126 16.35 27.69 -12.02
C ALA A 126 16.06 28.02 -13.50
N ILE A 127 15.03 27.44 -14.08
CA ILE A 127 14.65 27.73 -15.46
C ILE A 127 14.30 29.21 -15.63
N SER A 128 13.56 29.83 -14.70
CA SER A 128 13.29 31.26 -14.73
C SER A 128 14.55 32.10 -14.71
N LYS A 129 15.53 31.73 -13.88
CA LYS A 129 16.83 32.45 -13.80
C LYS A 129 17.70 32.23 -15.03
N ILE A 130 17.71 31.07 -15.64
CA ILE A 130 18.43 30.79 -16.89
C ILE A 130 17.94 31.74 -18.00
N PHE A 131 16.62 31.86 -18.17
CA PHE A 131 16.03 32.71 -19.18
C PHE A 131 16.20 34.21 -18.90
N ASN A 132 16.15 34.65 -17.64
CA ASN A 132 16.14 36.06 -17.27
C ASN A 132 17.52 36.59 -16.92
N GLN A 133 18.43 35.75 -16.40
CA GLN A 133 19.71 36.20 -15.83
C GLN A 133 20.95 35.51 -16.45
N GLY A 134 20.76 34.51 -17.32
CA GLY A 134 21.83 33.86 -18.06
C GLY A 134 22.70 32.86 -17.26
N PHE A 135 22.23 32.41 -16.09
CA PHE A 135 22.89 31.35 -15.31
C PHE A 135 22.85 30.01 -16.01
N THR A 136 23.78 29.11 -15.67
CA THR A 136 23.73 27.71 -16.09
C THR A 136 22.98 26.86 -15.08
N TYR A 137 22.36 25.76 -15.53
CA TYR A 137 21.62 24.86 -14.64
C TYR A 137 22.50 24.25 -13.54
N ALA A 138 23.78 23.93 -13.85
CA ALA A 138 24.74 23.36 -12.92
C ALA A 138 25.21 24.33 -11.82
N GLU A 139 25.12 25.64 -12.05
CA GLU A 139 25.39 26.65 -11.01
C GLU A 139 24.26 26.74 -9.99
N LEU A 140 23.02 26.61 -10.47
CA LEU A 140 21.82 26.77 -9.67
C LEU A 140 21.45 25.49 -8.91
N ILE A 141 21.70 24.33 -9.50
CA ILE A 141 21.38 23.02 -8.93
C ILE A 141 22.61 22.16 -8.80
N ASN A 142 22.81 21.56 -7.63
CA ASN A 142 23.93 20.64 -7.39
C ASN A 142 23.62 19.27 -8.06
N THR A 143 23.86 19.20 -9.36
CA THR A 143 23.54 18.06 -10.22
C THR A 143 24.23 16.76 -9.78
N ASP A 144 25.52 16.85 -9.37
CA ASP A 144 26.29 15.67 -8.96
C ASP A 144 25.73 15.05 -7.68
N LYS A 145 25.38 15.90 -6.72
CA LYS A 145 24.82 15.46 -5.45
C LYS A 145 23.39 14.93 -5.62
N ALA A 146 22.58 15.61 -6.43
CA ALA A 146 21.23 15.15 -6.78
C ALA A 146 21.27 13.79 -7.49
N LEU A 147 22.15 13.59 -8.46
CA LEU A 147 22.32 12.33 -9.17
C LEU A 147 22.81 11.22 -8.23
N SER A 148 23.78 11.51 -7.36
CA SER A 148 24.29 10.56 -6.35
C SER A 148 23.17 10.09 -5.40
N VAL A 149 22.30 11.00 -4.95
CA VAL A 149 21.14 10.69 -4.10
C VAL A 149 20.16 9.80 -4.84
N ILE A 150 19.79 10.15 -6.08
CA ILE A 150 18.84 9.38 -6.89
C ILE A 150 19.37 7.96 -7.15
N ILE A 151 20.63 7.83 -7.57
CA ILE A 151 21.27 6.53 -7.79
C ILE A 151 21.31 5.73 -6.48
N GLY A 152 21.68 6.36 -5.36
CA GLY A 152 21.71 5.73 -4.04
C GLY A 152 20.36 5.15 -3.63
N ILE A 153 19.27 5.90 -3.83
CA ILE A 153 17.90 5.46 -3.52
C ILE A 153 17.54 4.21 -4.35
N PHE A 154 17.71 4.24 -5.67
CA PHE A 154 17.30 3.12 -6.51
C PHE A 154 18.24 1.90 -6.40
N LEU A 155 19.54 2.12 -6.23
CA LEU A 155 20.51 1.05 -6.04
C LEU A 155 20.26 0.30 -4.71
N SER A 156 19.88 1.01 -3.65
CA SER A 156 19.55 0.43 -2.36
C SER A 156 18.38 -0.58 -2.44
N VAL A 157 17.44 -0.38 -3.34
CA VAL A 157 16.31 -1.30 -3.61
C VAL A 157 16.82 -2.67 -4.05
N ALA A 158 17.70 -2.70 -5.05
CA ALA A 158 18.26 -3.94 -5.58
C ALA A 158 19.15 -4.64 -4.53
N ILE A 159 20.02 -3.88 -3.87
CA ILE A 159 20.92 -4.40 -2.82
C ILE A 159 20.12 -5.00 -1.68
N ALA A 160 19.09 -4.31 -1.18
CA ALA A 160 18.24 -4.76 -0.08
C ALA A 160 17.53 -6.09 -0.41
N PHE A 161 17.00 -6.20 -1.63
CA PHE A 161 16.35 -7.43 -2.09
C PHE A 161 17.32 -8.63 -2.15
N VAL A 162 18.47 -8.44 -2.81
CA VAL A 162 19.46 -9.52 -2.99
C VAL A 162 20.05 -9.95 -1.66
N ILE A 163 20.44 -9.00 -0.80
CA ILE A 163 21.00 -9.33 0.52
C ILE A 163 19.91 -9.98 1.39
N GLY A 164 18.68 -9.49 1.36
CA GLY A 164 17.54 -10.09 2.06
C GLY A 164 17.31 -11.56 1.66
N LEU A 165 17.36 -11.84 0.36
CA LEU A 165 17.25 -13.20 -0.17
C LEU A 165 18.41 -14.11 0.32
N ILE A 166 19.65 -13.66 0.19
CA ILE A 166 20.84 -14.44 0.55
C ILE A 166 20.87 -14.72 2.06
N VAL A 167 20.69 -13.69 2.88
CA VAL A 167 20.76 -13.83 4.35
C VAL A 167 19.63 -14.73 4.85
N MET A 168 18.43 -14.60 4.36
CA MET A 168 17.31 -15.45 4.75
C MET A 168 17.51 -16.89 4.29
N TRP A 169 18.01 -17.10 3.08
CA TRP A 169 18.32 -18.43 2.57
C TRP A 169 19.37 -19.15 3.47
N ILE A 170 20.45 -18.46 3.86
CA ILE A 170 21.45 -18.98 4.80
C ILE A 170 20.82 -19.23 6.16
N THR A 171 20.05 -18.30 6.67
CA THR A 171 19.37 -18.45 7.97
C THR A 171 18.45 -19.66 7.98
N ARG A 172 17.72 -19.93 6.89
CA ARG A 172 16.82 -21.08 6.79
C ARG A 172 17.55 -22.41 6.63
N LEU A 173 18.75 -22.42 6.08
CA LEU A 173 19.61 -23.61 6.10
C LEU A 173 20.03 -23.98 7.53
N VAL A 174 20.24 -22.99 8.40
CA VAL A 174 20.59 -23.19 9.84
C VAL A 174 19.31 -23.48 10.64
N PHE A 175 18.31 -22.62 10.56
CA PHE A 175 17.03 -22.74 11.27
C PHE A 175 15.93 -23.19 10.31
N THR A 176 15.48 -24.44 10.44
CA THR A 176 14.33 -24.94 9.68
C THR A 176 13.03 -24.30 10.17
N PHE A 177 11.92 -24.52 9.48
CA PHE A 177 10.60 -24.07 9.96
C PHE A 177 10.25 -24.68 11.34
N LYS A 178 10.69 -25.89 11.63
CA LYS A 178 10.62 -26.50 12.97
C LYS A 178 11.87 -26.17 13.78
N TYR A 179 12.10 -24.89 14.02
CA TYR A 179 13.33 -24.40 14.65
C TYR A 179 13.57 -24.90 16.07
N THR A 180 12.53 -25.33 16.78
CA THR A 180 12.64 -25.83 18.17
C THR A 180 13.67 -26.96 18.36
N ASN A 181 13.92 -27.76 17.33
CA ASN A 181 14.85 -28.89 17.38
C ASN A 181 16.32 -28.49 17.15
N HIS A 182 16.60 -27.26 16.74
CA HIS A 182 17.91 -26.80 16.26
C HIS A 182 18.42 -25.58 17.06
N LEU A 183 17.88 -25.34 18.26
CA LEU A 183 18.12 -24.11 19.02
C LEU A 183 19.46 -24.08 19.78
N LYS A 184 20.09 -25.19 20.12
CA LYS A 184 21.27 -25.25 21.00
C LYS A 184 22.22 -24.04 20.77
N TRP A 185 23.42 -24.24 20.36
CA TRP A 185 24.43 -23.20 20.13
C TRP A 185 24.09 -22.18 19.05
N THR A 186 23.24 -22.56 18.09
CA THR A 186 22.92 -21.70 16.94
C THR A 186 22.12 -20.47 17.33
N ILE A 187 21.24 -20.56 18.33
CA ILE A 187 20.41 -19.40 18.75
C ILE A 187 21.24 -18.35 19.49
N ALA A 188 22.23 -18.78 20.28
CA ALA A 188 23.12 -17.85 20.99
C ALA A 188 23.98 -17.06 20.02
N ILE A 189 24.52 -17.71 18.98
CA ILE A 189 25.33 -17.07 17.94
C ILE A 189 24.46 -16.14 17.12
N PHE A 190 23.27 -16.55 16.65
CA PHE A 190 22.37 -15.75 15.90
C PHE A 190 21.90 -14.50 16.69
N GLY A 191 21.50 -14.69 17.94
CA GLY A 191 21.12 -13.62 18.84
C GLY A 191 22.29 -12.68 19.14
N GLY A 192 23.47 -13.22 19.38
CA GLY A 192 24.70 -12.47 19.57
C GLY A 192 25.03 -11.57 18.38
N ILE A 193 24.99 -12.11 17.15
CA ILE A 193 25.18 -11.34 15.91
C ILE A 193 24.10 -10.25 15.79
N SER A 194 22.82 -10.60 15.96
CA SER A 194 21.71 -9.68 15.83
C SER A 194 21.82 -8.50 16.78
N ILE A 195 22.11 -8.76 18.06
CA ILE A 195 22.26 -7.71 19.07
C ILE A 195 23.53 -6.89 18.80
N THR A 196 24.63 -7.50 18.39
CA THR A 196 25.87 -6.76 18.07
C THR A 196 25.67 -5.80 16.91
N VAL A 197 24.94 -6.20 15.87
CA VAL A 197 24.57 -5.32 14.75
C VAL A 197 23.75 -4.13 15.24
N ILE A 198 22.79 -4.36 16.12
CA ILE A 198 21.97 -3.30 16.71
C ILE A 198 22.82 -2.34 17.58
N PHE A 199 23.71 -2.88 18.42
CA PHE A 199 24.61 -2.08 19.27
C PHE A 199 25.66 -1.30 18.45
N TYR A 200 26.19 -1.87 17.38
CA TYR A 200 27.07 -1.15 16.47
C TYR A 200 26.41 0.15 15.98
N PHE A 201 25.15 0.05 15.63
CA PHE A 201 24.38 1.21 15.23
C PHE A 201 24.23 2.25 16.36
N LEU A 202 23.80 1.80 17.55
CA LEU A 202 23.62 2.67 18.72
C LEU A 202 24.92 3.45 19.05
N ILE A 203 26.06 2.76 19.04
CA ILE A 203 27.34 3.32 19.45
C ILE A 203 27.98 4.14 18.31
N VAL A 204 28.02 3.61 17.11
CA VAL A 204 28.80 4.23 16.03
C VAL A 204 28.04 5.34 15.31
N SER A 205 26.73 5.15 15.06
CA SER A 205 25.91 6.15 14.34
C SER A 205 25.10 7.06 15.26
N GLY A 206 24.61 6.54 16.38
CA GLY A 206 23.84 7.31 17.35
C GLY A 206 24.76 8.17 18.24
N ILE A 207 25.52 7.51 19.07
CA ILE A 207 26.33 8.16 20.11
C ILE A 207 27.59 8.80 19.52
N GLY A 208 28.25 8.15 18.54
CA GLY A 208 29.49 8.62 17.92
C GLY A 208 29.33 9.97 17.19
N ASN A 209 28.15 10.29 16.70
CA ASN A 209 27.85 11.59 16.04
C ASN A 209 27.10 12.58 16.94
N ALA A 210 26.83 12.21 18.18
CA ALA A 210 26.07 13.07 19.09
C ALA A 210 26.89 14.29 19.52
N LYS A 211 26.33 15.48 19.31
CA LYS A 211 26.97 16.77 19.64
C LYS A 211 27.30 16.98 21.13
N PHE A 212 26.78 16.13 22.02
CA PHE A 212 27.08 16.17 23.47
C PHE A 212 28.33 15.36 23.85
N MET A 213 28.93 14.64 22.89
CA MET A 213 30.15 13.87 23.17
C MET A 213 31.41 14.71 22.92
N THR A 214 32.39 14.54 23.81
CA THR A 214 33.72 15.13 23.67
C THR A 214 34.48 14.47 22.54
N SER A 215 35.27 15.23 21.79
CA SER A 215 36.10 14.75 20.68
C SER A 215 36.97 13.53 21.08
N ASN A 216 37.54 13.58 22.28
CA ASN A 216 38.36 12.46 22.80
C ASN A 216 37.62 11.12 22.88
N VAL A 217 36.33 11.11 23.23
CA VAL A 217 35.51 9.90 23.28
C VAL A 217 35.15 9.42 21.89
N GLN A 218 34.88 10.34 20.96
CA GLN A 218 34.63 9.99 19.56
C GLN A 218 35.85 9.34 18.90
N ASP A 219 37.05 9.90 19.12
CA ASP A 219 38.30 9.36 18.62
C ASP A 219 38.63 8.00 19.22
N TRP A 220 38.36 7.82 20.55
CA TRP A 220 38.54 6.53 21.23
C TRP A 220 37.61 5.46 20.67
N ILE A 221 36.31 5.75 20.49
CA ILE A 221 35.35 4.85 19.84
C ILE A 221 35.81 4.53 18.40
N GLY A 222 36.27 5.54 17.68
CA GLY A 222 36.77 5.42 16.32
C GLY A 222 37.97 4.46 16.19
N SER A 223 38.94 4.53 17.13
CA SER A 223 40.14 3.69 17.13
C SER A 223 39.90 2.27 17.67
N HIS A 224 38.90 2.07 18.55
CA HIS A 224 38.65 0.77 19.19
C HIS A 224 37.38 0.06 18.67
N LYS A 225 36.89 0.37 17.49
CA LYS A 225 35.66 -0.20 16.90
C LYS A 225 35.62 -1.72 16.93
N VAL A 226 36.71 -2.38 16.53
CA VAL A 226 36.79 -3.85 16.49
C VAL A 226 36.72 -4.45 17.88
N LEU A 227 37.41 -3.85 18.86
CA LEU A 227 37.38 -4.31 20.25
C LEU A 227 35.98 -4.17 20.86
N ILE A 228 35.32 -3.03 20.62
CA ILE A 228 33.97 -2.80 21.10
C ILE A 228 32.98 -3.82 20.50
N LEU A 229 33.08 -4.09 19.19
CA LEU A 229 32.20 -5.06 18.51
C LEU A 229 32.43 -6.50 18.98
N THR A 230 33.66 -6.91 19.13
CA THR A 230 33.99 -8.27 19.61
C THR A 230 33.55 -8.46 21.06
N SER A 231 33.77 -7.48 21.92
CA SER A 231 33.32 -7.50 23.31
C SER A 231 31.78 -7.54 23.40
N CYS A 232 31.10 -6.72 22.62
CA CYS A 232 29.64 -6.71 22.53
C CYS A 232 29.10 -8.05 22.06
N PHE A 233 29.73 -8.67 21.04
CA PHE A 233 29.32 -9.99 20.53
C PHE A 233 29.44 -11.06 21.59
N ILE A 234 30.58 -11.13 22.33
CA ILE A 234 30.80 -12.10 23.37
C ILE A 234 29.76 -11.92 24.49
N ILE A 235 29.61 -10.70 25.00
CA ILE A 235 28.63 -10.38 26.06
C ILE A 235 27.21 -10.72 25.62
N ALA A 236 26.80 -10.29 24.43
CA ALA A 236 25.47 -10.55 23.89
C ALA A 236 25.22 -12.05 23.73
N THR A 237 26.18 -12.80 23.22
CA THR A 237 26.07 -14.25 23.04
C THR A 237 25.89 -14.96 24.40
N ILE A 238 26.66 -14.58 25.43
CA ILE A 238 26.52 -15.12 26.78
C ILE A 238 25.15 -14.75 27.38
N CYS A 239 24.72 -13.50 27.27
CA CYS A 239 23.39 -13.06 27.73
C CYS A 239 22.25 -13.85 27.07
N ILE A 240 22.32 -14.03 25.75
CA ILE A 240 21.32 -14.81 25.01
C ILE A 240 21.30 -16.26 25.45
N GLU A 241 22.46 -16.88 25.67
CA GLU A 241 22.53 -18.27 26.17
C GLU A 241 21.88 -18.38 27.56
N ILE A 242 22.16 -17.44 28.48
CA ILE A 242 21.51 -17.40 29.79
C ILE A 242 19.97 -17.25 29.66
N LEU A 243 19.48 -16.37 28.80
CA LEU A 243 18.06 -16.21 28.56
C LEU A 243 17.43 -17.47 27.93
N TYR A 244 18.17 -18.17 27.07
CA TYR A 244 17.73 -19.44 26.51
C TYR A 244 17.59 -20.52 27.57
N LEU A 245 18.57 -20.62 28.49
CA LEU A 245 18.51 -21.54 29.64
C LEU A 245 17.33 -21.25 30.57
N LEU A 246 16.91 -19.98 30.69
CA LEU A 246 15.72 -19.55 31.42
C LEU A 246 14.42 -19.84 30.66
N LYS A 247 14.48 -20.53 29.50
CA LYS A 247 13.34 -20.88 28.63
C LYS A 247 12.56 -19.67 28.05
N ILE A 248 13.21 -18.52 27.92
CA ILE A 248 12.63 -17.34 27.31
C ILE A 248 12.75 -17.47 25.78
N ASN A 249 11.69 -17.07 25.06
CA ASN A 249 11.71 -17.10 23.60
C ASN A 249 12.60 -15.98 23.04
N ILE A 250 13.80 -16.35 22.62
CA ILE A 250 14.85 -15.42 22.16
C ILE A 250 14.43 -14.67 20.91
N PHE A 251 13.73 -15.33 19.95
CA PHE A 251 13.29 -14.65 18.74
C PHE A 251 12.33 -13.50 19.03
N LYS A 252 11.44 -13.61 20.02
CA LYS A 252 10.58 -12.49 20.46
C LYS A 252 11.40 -11.31 20.95
N ILE A 253 12.47 -11.57 21.70
CA ILE A 253 13.39 -10.54 22.18
C ILE A 253 14.10 -9.87 21.00
N ILE A 254 14.65 -10.65 20.07
CA ILE A 254 15.33 -10.11 18.88
C ILE A 254 14.37 -9.27 18.04
N VAL A 255 13.13 -9.71 17.85
CA VAL A 255 12.11 -8.93 17.12
C VAL A 255 11.81 -7.60 17.82
N LEU A 256 11.67 -7.58 19.14
CA LEU A 256 11.42 -6.34 19.87
C LEU A 256 12.63 -5.39 19.82
N PHE A 257 13.85 -5.92 20.04
CA PHE A 257 15.08 -5.13 19.87
C PHE A 257 15.27 -4.64 18.43
N GLY A 258 14.95 -5.48 17.44
CA GLY A 258 14.96 -5.10 16.04
C GLY A 258 13.94 -4.00 15.71
N THR A 259 12.75 -4.08 16.31
CA THR A 259 11.73 -3.01 16.20
C THR A 259 12.22 -1.70 16.78
N PHE A 260 12.83 -1.74 17.98
CA PHE A 260 13.47 -0.57 18.58
C PHE A 260 14.55 0.01 17.67
N SER A 261 15.47 -0.82 17.17
CA SER A 261 16.59 -0.40 16.33
C SER A 261 16.12 0.20 15.01
N LEU A 262 15.17 -0.43 14.34
CA LEU A 262 14.66 0.07 13.06
C LEU A 262 13.84 1.35 13.24
N ALA A 263 13.05 1.46 14.31
CA ALA A 263 12.34 2.68 14.66
C ALA A 263 13.29 3.85 14.98
N MET A 264 14.41 3.55 15.65
CA MET A 264 15.47 4.52 15.93
C MET A 264 16.19 4.94 14.65
N ALA A 265 16.56 3.98 13.79
CA ALA A 265 17.18 4.26 12.49
C ALA A 265 16.28 5.11 11.59
N PHE A 266 14.99 4.80 11.59
CA PHE A 266 13.97 5.57 10.90
C PHE A 266 13.92 7.02 11.41
N ALA A 267 13.76 7.23 12.71
CA ALA A 267 13.73 8.59 13.26
C ALA A 267 15.04 9.35 13.02
N GLY A 268 16.18 8.66 13.07
CA GLY A 268 17.49 9.27 12.77
C GLY A 268 17.66 9.71 11.33
N ASN A 269 17.05 9.01 10.39
CA ASN A 269 17.17 9.26 8.93
C ASN A 269 16.02 10.10 8.38
N ASP A 270 14.76 9.76 8.71
CA ASP A 270 13.58 10.28 8.00
C ASP A 270 12.91 11.47 8.70
N LEU A 271 13.22 11.73 9.98
CA LEU A 271 12.63 12.87 10.71
C LEU A 271 12.91 14.20 10.02
N VAL A 272 14.09 14.32 9.43
CA VAL A 272 14.50 15.53 8.70
C VAL A 272 13.70 15.73 7.41
N ASN A 273 13.18 14.68 6.81
CA ASN A 273 12.33 14.80 5.61
C ASN A 273 11.06 15.62 5.89
N PHE A 274 10.53 15.53 7.12
CA PHE A 274 9.33 16.25 7.54
C PHE A 274 9.61 17.65 8.04
N ILE A 275 10.67 17.82 8.83
CA ILE A 275 10.93 19.10 9.52
C ILE A 275 12.11 19.89 8.92
N GLY A 276 12.92 19.27 8.07
CA GLY A 276 14.13 19.89 7.52
C GLY A 276 13.85 21.12 6.67
N VAL A 277 12.82 21.05 5.81
CA VAL A 277 12.40 22.18 4.95
C VAL A 277 11.87 23.34 5.80
N PRO A 278 10.92 23.16 6.74
CA PRO A 278 10.50 24.22 7.67
C PRO A 278 11.63 24.80 8.53
N LEU A 279 12.56 23.96 9.01
CA LEU A 279 13.72 24.44 9.79
C LEU A 279 14.68 25.27 8.91
N SER A 280 14.94 24.86 7.68
CA SER A 280 15.72 25.66 6.74
C SER A 280 15.02 26.98 6.40
N GLY A 281 13.70 26.99 6.33
CA GLY A 281 12.88 28.20 6.23
C GLY A 281 13.02 29.12 7.43
N LEU A 282 13.03 28.56 8.66
CA LEU A 282 13.25 29.31 9.89
C LEU A 282 14.67 29.93 9.92
N GLU A 283 15.67 29.17 9.54
CA GLU A 283 17.05 29.65 9.44
C GLU A 283 17.17 30.83 8.45
N SER A 284 16.55 30.67 7.27
CA SER A 284 16.47 31.72 6.26
C SER A 284 15.78 32.99 6.78
N TYR A 285 14.67 32.83 7.50
CA TYR A 285 13.91 33.95 8.06
C TYR A 285 14.70 34.68 9.15
N LEU A 286 15.36 33.96 10.05
CA LEU A 286 16.17 34.56 11.11
C LEU A 286 17.38 35.33 10.52
N ASP A 287 18.02 34.76 9.52
CA ASP A 287 19.15 35.45 8.85
C ASP A 287 18.67 36.69 8.09
N PHE A 288 17.57 36.59 7.36
CA PHE A 288 16.96 37.72 6.67
C PHE A 288 16.61 38.86 7.65
N THR A 289 15.95 38.55 8.77
CA THR A 289 15.55 39.59 9.76
C THR A 289 16.70 40.22 10.49
N GLN A 290 17.83 39.51 10.70
CA GLN A 290 18.97 39.99 11.43
C GLN A 290 20.02 40.69 10.52
N ASN A 291 20.20 40.23 9.29
CA ASN A 291 21.34 40.60 8.45
C ASN A 291 20.97 41.30 7.13
N ALA A 292 19.67 41.49 6.84
CA ALA A 292 19.28 42.11 5.56
C ALA A 292 19.54 43.59 5.45
N TYR A 293 19.77 44.30 6.57
CA TYR A 293 20.11 45.73 6.60
C TYR A 293 19.30 46.66 5.68
N GLY A 294 17.98 46.34 5.53
CA GLY A 294 17.07 47.09 4.66
C GLY A 294 16.89 46.55 3.23
N ALA A 295 17.58 45.47 2.86
CA ALA A 295 17.33 44.78 1.59
C ALA A 295 15.94 44.12 1.61
N THR A 296 15.28 44.11 0.44
CA THR A 296 13.99 43.47 0.29
C THR A 296 14.15 41.93 0.20
N ALA A 297 13.08 41.18 0.49
CA ALA A 297 13.07 39.71 0.41
C ALA A 297 13.48 39.18 -0.98
N SER A 298 13.19 39.93 -2.03
CA SER A 298 13.54 39.61 -3.42
C SER A 298 15.01 39.99 -3.80
N GLN A 299 15.77 40.63 -2.91
CA GLN A 299 17.15 41.04 -3.15
C GLN A 299 18.16 40.34 -2.24
N TYR A 300 17.72 39.84 -1.08
CA TYR A 300 18.58 39.21 -0.10
C TYR A 300 18.85 37.74 -0.43
N HIS A 301 20.11 37.39 -0.71
CA HIS A 301 20.55 36.04 -1.09
C HIS A 301 20.78 35.12 0.11
N MET A 302 20.41 33.87 -0.01
CA MET A 302 20.43 32.86 1.07
C MET A 302 21.75 32.09 1.20
N GLY A 303 22.89 32.80 1.14
CA GLY A 303 24.20 32.19 1.31
C GLY A 303 24.41 31.47 2.65
N ILE A 304 23.66 31.82 3.71
CA ILE A 304 23.75 31.20 5.02
C ILE A 304 23.44 29.68 4.99
N LEU A 305 22.56 29.27 4.12
CA LEU A 305 22.18 27.84 3.99
C LEU A 305 23.31 26.99 3.39
N ALA A 306 24.26 27.57 2.69
CA ALA A 306 25.41 26.86 2.13
C ALA A 306 26.49 26.52 3.17
N GLY A 307 26.45 27.18 4.33
CA GLY A 307 27.46 27.05 5.39
C GLY A 307 26.92 26.36 6.66
N LYS A 308 27.83 26.22 7.65
CA LYS A 308 27.46 25.82 8.99
C LYS A 308 27.07 27.04 9.81
N ASN A 309 25.91 27.01 10.46
CA ASN A 309 25.46 28.04 11.37
C ASN A 309 25.47 27.49 12.83
N PRO A 310 26.56 27.67 13.60
CA PRO A 310 26.67 27.08 14.94
C PRO A 310 25.61 27.56 15.93
N GLY A 311 25.05 28.76 15.72
CA GLY A 311 23.97 29.31 16.55
C GLY A 311 22.66 28.57 16.30
N PHE A 312 22.28 28.38 15.05
CA PHE A 312 21.09 27.67 14.66
C PHE A 312 21.19 26.16 14.93
N ASP A 313 22.35 25.58 14.69
CA ASP A 313 22.64 24.17 14.91
C ASP A 313 22.42 23.69 16.38
N ARG A 314 22.44 24.62 17.34
CA ARG A 314 22.12 24.33 18.75
C ARG A 314 20.62 24.20 19.00
N ILE A 315 19.81 24.84 18.18
CA ILE A 315 18.33 24.86 18.32
C ILE A 315 17.69 23.65 17.61
N VAL A 316 18.30 23.18 16.52
CA VAL A 316 17.80 22.06 15.71
C VAL A 316 17.43 20.82 16.53
N PRO A 317 18.25 20.33 17.52
CA PRO A 317 17.90 19.15 18.30
C PRO A 317 16.59 19.28 19.09
N ILE A 318 16.25 20.49 19.56
CA ILE A 318 15.01 20.76 20.30
C ILE A 318 13.80 20.52 19.39
N PHE A 319 13.84 21.02 18.17
CA PHE A 319 12.79 20.80 17.17
C PHE A 319 12.69 19.33 16.76
N LEU A 320 13.82 18.63 16.62
CA LEU A 320 13.83 17.21 16.30
C LEU A 320 13.21 16.37 17.40
N VAL A 321 13.50 16.66 18.67
CA VAL A 321 12.86 15.96 19.79
C VAL A 321 11.36 16.25 19.85
N ALA A 322 10.96 17.51 19.65
CA ALA A 322 9.55 17.89 19.59
C ALA A 322 8.81 17.17 18.45
N ALA A 323 9.42 17.10 17.27
CA ALA A 323 8.91 16.35 16.12
C ALA A 323 8.81 14.85 16.43
N GLY A 324 9.79 14.26 17.10
CA GLY A 324 9.75 12.87 17.56
C GLY A 324 8.57 12.60 18.51
N VAL A 325 8.25 13.53 19.40
CA VAL A 325 7.06 13.42 20.27
C VAL A 325 5.75 13.46 19.45
N VAL A 326 5.67 14.36 18.46
CA VAL A 326 4.51 14.41 17.55
C VAL A 326 4.36 13.10 16.79
N MET A 327 5.45 12.52 16.29
CA MET A 327 5.45 11.21 15.62
C MET A 327 4.90 10.11 16.53
N ILE A 328 5.38 10.04 17.78
CA ILE A 328 4.93 9.04 18.75
C ILE A 328 3.43 9.15 18.97
N ILE A 329 2.92 10.36 19.23
CA ILE A 329 1.49 10.60 19.43
C ILE A 329 0.69 10.16 18.19
N SER A 330 1.20 10.46 17.00
CA SER A 330 0.56 10.14 15.72
C SER A 330 0.44 8.65 15.48
N ILE A 331 1.50 7.87 15.77
CA ILE A 331 1.48 6.40 15.62
C ILE A 331 0.44 5.76 16.54
N PHE A 332 0.32 6.21 17.79
CA PHE A 332 -0.68 5.68 18.71
C PHE A 332 -2.12 5.98 18.29
N ARG A 333 -2.37 7.06 17.56
CA ARG A 333 -3.71 7.51 17.13
C ARG A 333 -4.09 7.04 15.72
N SER A 334 -3.14 6.65 14.89
CA SER A 334 -3.38 6.38 13.46
C SER A 334 -4.12 5.06 13.20
N LYS A 335 -5.29 5.18 12.57
CA LYS A 335 -6.03 4.03 12.00
C LYS A 335 -5.53 3.66 10.60
N LYS A 336 -5.00 4.63 9.84
CA LYS A 336 -4.49 4.42 8.48
C LYS A 336 -3.23 3.54 8.48
N ALA A 337 -2.36 3.66 9.49
CA ALA A 337 -1.15 2.85 9.66
C ALA A 337 -1.46 1.33 9.64
N ARG A 338 -2.56 0.91 10.28
CA ARG A 338 -2.97 -0.50 10.29
C ARG A 338 -3.27 -1.04 8.90
N LYS A 339 -3.84 -0.23 8.00
CA LYS A 339 -4.13 -0.63 6.63
C LYS A 339 -2.85 -0.85 5.81
N VAL A 340 -1.86 0.02 5.98
CA VAL A 340 -0.56 -0.10 5.30
C VAL A 340 0.20 -1.33 5.82
N ILE A 341 0.20 -1.56 7.15
CA ILE A 341 0.78 -2.76 7.77
C ILE A 341 0.11 -4.04 7.23
N GLU A 342 -1.22 -4.05 7.11
CA GLU A 342 -1.98 -5.18 6.58
C GLU A 342 -1.60 -5.48 5.12
N THR A 343 -1.47 -4.45 4.27
CA THR A 343 -1.02 -4.60 2.87
C THR A 343 0.39 -5.19 2.78
N SER A 344 1.34 -4.67 3.56
CA SER A 344 2.73 -5.16 3.61
C SER A 344 2.80 -6.61 4.09
N ASN A 345 2.07 -6.94 5.16
CA ASN A 345 2.06 -8.28 5.71
C ASN A 345 1.41 -9.29 4.76
N ASN A 346 0.34 -8.90 4.04
CA ASN A 346 -0.32 -9.77 3.06
C ASN A 346 0.60 -10.11 1.88
N LEU A 347 1.44 -9.17 1.42
CA LEU A 347 2.43 -9.44 0.37
C LEU A 347 3.55 -10.38 0.84
N ALA A 348 3.89 -10.34 2.13
CA ALA A 348 4.96 -11.14 2.74
C ALA A 348 4.48 -12.46 3.37
N ARG A 349 3.19 -12.81 3.36
CA ARG A 349 2.63 -14.00 4.03
C ARG A 349 3.27 -15.31 3.60
N GLN A 350 3.34 -16.26 4.52
CA GLN A 350 3.80 -17.64 4.26
C GLN A 350 2.70 -18.57 3.81
N ASP A 351 1.48 -18.34 4.30
CA ASP A 351 0.29 -19.13 4.01
C ASP A 351 -0.49 -18.59 2.81
N GLU A 352 -1.43 -19.39 2.30
CA GLU A 352 -2.44 -18.94 1.35
C GLU A 352 -3.44 -18.05 2.09
N GLY A 353 -3.45 -16.77 1.74
CA GLY A 353 -4.33 -15.78 2.34
C GLY A 353 -5.12 -14.99 1.31
N GLU A 354 -5.74 -13.91 1.76
CA GLU A 354 -6.44 -12.98 0.87
C GLU A 354 -5.43 -12.24 -0.02
N GLU A 355 -5.48 -12.47 -1.34
CA GLU A 355 -4.64 -11.77 -2.30
C GLU A 355 -5.29 -10.42 -2.67
N VAL A 356 -4.63 -9.33 -2.29
CA VAL A 356 -5.12 -7.96 -2.52
C VAL A 356 -5.02 -7.55 -3.98
N PHE A 357 -4.03 -8.08 -4.70
CA PHE A 357 -3.73 -7.71 -6.09
C PHE A 357 -4.27 -8.72 -7.09
N SER A 358 -4.70 -8.24 -8.26
CA SER A 358 -5.10 -9.08 -9.39
C SER A 358 -3.87 -9.50 -10.22
N SER A 359 -3.98 -10.57 -11.03
CA SER A 359 -2.87 -11.01 -11.88
C SER A 359 -2.59 -10.02 -13.02
N SER A 360 -1.32 -9.69 -13.28
CA SER A 360 -0.88 -8.88 -14.42
C SER A 360 -0.17 -9.71 -15.50
N ARG A 361 -0.11 -9.18 -16.74
CA ARG A 361 0.62 -9.84 -17.84
C ARG A 361 2.12 -9.91 -17.54
N ILE A 362 2.69 -8.83 -17.00
CA ILE A 362 4.12 -8.74 -16.66
C ILE A 362 4.46 -9.79 -15.59
N ALA A 363 3.69 -9.87 -14.50
CA ALA A 363 3.92 -10.85 -13.44
C ALA A 363 3.87 -12.30 -13.97
N ARG A 364 2.94 -12.62 -14.88
CA ARG A 364 2.86 -13.94 -15.48
C ARG A 364 4.10 -14.29 -16.31
N HIS A 365 4.63 -13.33 -17.09
CA HIS A 365 5.88 -13.53 -17.83
C HIS A 365 7.08 -13.71 -16.89
N THR A 366 7.19 -12.89 -15.85
CA THR A 366 8.26 -12.99 -14.85
C THR A 366 8.25 -14.36 -14.15
N VAL A 367 7.07 -14.82 -13.68
CA VAL A 367 6.93 -16.13 -13.03
C VAL A 367 7.35 -17.25 -13.96
N ARG A 368 6.91 -17.24 -15.23
CA ARG A 368 7.30 -18.25 -16.22
C ARG A 368 8.80 -18.24 -16.48
N GLY A 369 9.41 -17.06 -16.61
CA GLY A 369 10.86 -16.91 -16.79
C GLY A 369 11.65 -17.50 -15.62
N VAL A 370 11.27 -17.14 -14.39
CA VAL A 370 11.92 -17.66 -13.17
C VAL A 370 11.76 -19.19 -13.06
N LEU A 371 10.57 -19.73 -13.31
CA LEU A 371 10.34 -21.18 -13.27
C LEU A 371 11.20 -21.93 -14.29
N ASN A 372 11.29 -21.41 -15.52
CA ASN A 372 12.14 -22.01 -16.55
C ASN A 372 13.62 -21.97 -16.17
N THR A 373 14.12 -20.84 -15.71
CA THR A 373 15.52 -20.68 -15.27
C THR A 373 15.82 -21.59 -14.07
N THR A 374 14.91 -21.65 -13.09
CA THR A 374 15.06 -22.54 -11.93
C THR A 374 15.07 -24.01 -12.33
N SER A 375 14.27 -24.42 -13.30
CA SER A 375 14.26 -25.80 -13.82
C SER A 375 15.60 -26.17 -14.44
N ILE A 376 16.22 -25.27 -15.20
CA ILE A 376 17.55 -25.47 -15.81
C ILE A 376 18.63 -25.59 -14.71
N ILE A 377 18.67 -24.66 -13.76
CA ILE A 377 19.66 -24.67 -12.66
C ILE A 377 19.53 -25.95 -11.83
N THR A 378 18.31 -26.33 -11.47
CA THR A 378 18.06 -27.51 -10.62
C THR A 378 18.42 -28.83 -11.32
N HIS A 379 18.53 -28.84 -12.65
CA HIS A 379 18.99 -30.01 -13.41
C HIS A 379 20.46 -30.34 -13.12
N TYR A 380 21.30 -29.34 -12.88
CA TYR A 380 22.73 -29.51 -12.62
C TYR A 380 23.04 -29.80 -11.14
N VAL A 381 22.08 -29.67 -10.21
CA VAL A 381 22.30 -29.93 -8.78
C VAL A 381 22.13 -31.39 -8.46
N PRO A 382 23.12 -32.06 -7.77
CA PRO A 382 23.04 -33.45 -7.38
C PRO A 382 21.78 -33.76 -6.55
N LYS A 383 21.16 -34.92 -6.79
CA LYS A 383 19.90 -35.32 -6.14
C LYS A 383 19.98 -35.33 -4.59
N SER A 384 21.16 -35.63 -4.02
CA SER A 384 21.37 -35.63 -2.59
C SER A 384 21.33 -34.25 -1.99
N ILE A 385 21.97 -33.25 -2.64
CA ILE A 385 21.97 -31.85 -2.22
C ILE A 385 20.54 -31.28 -2.35
N LYS A 386 19.84 -31.59 -3.45
CA LYS A 386 18.49 -31.18 -3.67
C LYS A 386 17.53 -31.70 -2.58
N ARG A 387 17.67 -32.99 -2.18
CA ARG A 387 16.88 -33.58 -1.10
C ARG A 387 17.19 -32.92 0.24
N TRP A 388 18.46 -32.66 0.54
CA TRP A 388 18.88 -32.00 1.77
C TRP A 388 18.34 -30.56 1.85
N ILE A 389 18.47 -29.76 0.78
CA ILE A 389 17.91 -28.42 0.72
C ILE A 389 16.38 -28.47 0.91
N ASN A 390 15.68 -29.35 0.18
CA ASN A 390 14.23 -29.44 0.29
C ASN A 390 13.75 -29.83 1.69
N SER A 391 14.50 -30.66 2.41
CA SER A 391 14.15 -30.98 3.81
C SER A 391 14.32 -29.80 4.77
N ARG A 392 15.18 -28.83 4.44
CA ARG A 392 15.34 -27.60 5.24
C ARG A 392 14.23 -26.55 4.97
N PHE A 393 13.65 -26.57 3.79
CA PHE A 393 12.61 -25.63 3.33
C PHE A 393 11.22 -26.28 3.26
N ASN A 394 10.91 -27.19 4.20
CA ASN A 394 9.59 -27.79 4.29
C ASN A 394 8.61 -26.84 4.99
N THR A 395 7.77 -26.17 4.21
CA THR A 395 6.78 -25.18 4.69
C THR A 395 5.65 -25.80 5.51
N ASP A 396 5.38 -27.10 5.33
CA ASP A 396 4.31 -27.81 6.07
C ASP A 396 4.63 -27.96 7.57
N GLU A 397 5.91 -27.80 7.95
CA GLU A 397 6.36 -27.83 9.33
C GLU A 397 6.42 -26.45 9.99
N ALA A 398 5.93 -25.40 9.31
CA ALA A 398 5.97 -24.05 9.84
C ALA A 398 5.10 -23.91 11.10
N ILE A 399 5.71 -23.39 12.17
CA ILE A 399 5.01 -23.10 13.43
C ILE A 399 4.35 -21.72 13.25
N LEU A 400 3.17 -21.70 12.65
CA LEU A 400 2.37 -20.50 12.46
C LEU A 400 1.10 -20.60 13.29
N ASP A 401 0.89 -19.66 14.21
CA ASP A 401 -0.41 -19.45 14.85
C ASP A 401 -1.36 -18.74 13.88
N ASP A 402 -2.66 -18.94 14.01
CA ASP A 402 -3.70 -18.42 13.11
C ASP A 402 -3.66 -16.89 12.87
N ASN A 403 -2.99 -16.14 13.74
CA ASN A 403 -2.82 -14.69 13.63
C ASN A 403 -1.45 -14.26 13.08
N MET A 404 -0.57 -15.18 12.69
CA MET A 404 0.75 -14.87 12.13
C MET A 404 0.71 -14.84 10.61
N SER A 405 1.38 -13.87 10.01
CA SER A 405 1.60 -13.81 8.56
C SER A 405 2.87 -14.56 8.17
N PHE A 406 3.85 -14.62 9.06
CA PHE A 406 5.13 -15.34 8.91
C PHE A 406 5.79 -15.59 10.28
N ASP A 407 6.81 -16.42 10.31
CA ASP A 407 7.45 -16.85 11.55
C ASP A 407 8.37 -15.78 12.18
N LEU A 408 8.74 -16.01 13.44
CA LEU A 408 9.60 -15.11 14.22
C LEU A 408 11.04 -15.02 13.67
N ILE A 409 11.53 -16.05 12.97
CA ILE A 409 12.88 -16.05 12.39
C ILE A 409 12.92 -15.02 11.26
N ARG A 410 11.97 -15.07 10.34
CA ARG A 410 11.89 -14.10 9.24
C ARG A 410 11.67 -12.68 9.75
N ALA A 411 10.82 -12.49 10.77
CA ALA A 411 10.64 -11.20 11.41
C ALA A 411 11.96 -10.66 11.98
N SER A 412 12.73 -11.51 12.64
CA SER A 412 14.05 -11.15 13.20
C SER A 412 15.03 -10.72 12.10
N VAL A 413 15.13 -11.52 11.02
CA VAL A 413 16.00 -11.21 9.89
C VAL A 413 15.58 -9.90 9.22
N ASN A 414 14.28 -9.71 8.98
CA ASN A 414 13.77 -8.48 8.35
C ASN A 414 14.17 -7.23 9.14
N LEU A 415 13.96 -7.24 10.44
CA LEU A 415 14.22 -6.06 11.28
C LEU A 415 15.72 -5.77 11.43
N VAL A 416 16.51 -6.81 11.71
CA VAL A 416 17.96 -6.65 11.93
C VAL A 416 18.66 -6.24 10.63
N LEU A 417 18.31 -6.90 9.53
CA LEU A 417 18.94 -6.63 8.24
C LEU A 417 18.53 -5.26 7.67
N ALA A 418 17.25 -4.89 7.75
CA ALA A 418 16.81 -3.57 7.32
C ALA A 418 17.49 -2.47 8.14
N ALA A 419 17.55 -2.62 9.48
CA ALA A 419 18.27 -1.68 10.33
C ALA A 419 19.74 -1.56 9.94
N LEU A 420 20.43 -2.70 9.72
CA LEU A 420 21.84 -2.70 9.30
C LEU A 420 22.06 -1.94 7.97
N LEU A 421 21.25 -2.24 6.96
CA LEU A 421 21.41 -1.62 5.64
C LEU A 421 21.15 -0.10 5.68
N ILE A 422 20.13 0.34 6.42
CA ILE A 422 19.83 1.76 6.60
C ILE A 422 21.01 2.46 7.29
N VAL A 423 21.56 1.84 8.33
CA VAL A 423 22.68 2.39 9.07
C VAL A 423 23.94 2.53 8.22
N VAL A 424 24.26 1.50 7.44
CA VAL A 424 25.39 1.55 6.51
C VAL A 424 25.21 2.70 5.52
N GLY A 425 24.02 2.85 4.95
CA GLY A 425 23.73 3.96 4.05
C GLY A 425 23.85 5.34 4.72
N THR A 426 23.28 5.47 5.93
CA THR A 426 23.38 6.74 6.70
C THR A 426 24.83 7.05 7.07
N SER A 427 25.63 6.04 7.42
CA SER A 427 27.06 6.21 7.73
C SER A 427 27.87 6.69 6.51
N LEU A 428 27.44 6.31 5.31
CA LEU A 428 27.99 6.76 4.04
C LEU A 428 27.43 8.13 3.61
N LYS A 429 26.60 8.77 4.44
CA LYS A 429 25.88 10.03 4.15
C LYS A 429 25.00 9.95 2.90
N LEU A 430 24.52 8.77 2.55
CA LEU A 430 23.60 8.55 1.46
C LEU A 430 22.17 8.58 2.03
N PRO A 431 21.30 9.49 1.60
CA PRO A 431 19.90 9.49 1.98
C PRO A 431 19.22 8.30 1.32
N LEU A 432 18.99 7.26 2.09
CA LEU A 432 18.29 6.08 1.64
C LEU A 432 16.80 6.19 1.99
N SER A 433 15.96 5.59 1.18
CA SER A 433 14.57 5.37 1.55
C SER A 433 14.46 4.19 2.51
N THR A 434 14.17 4.45 3.77
CA THR A 434 13.94 3.42 4.78
C THR A 434 12.80 2.49 4.39
N THR A 435 11.74 3.03 3.78
CA THR A 435 10.59 2.27 3.28
C THR A 435 10.98 1.31 2.17
N TYR A 436 11.78 1.76 1.20
CA TYR A 436 12.21 0.90 0.09
C TYR A 436 13.12 -0.23 0.57
N VAL A 437 14.07 0.08 1.44
CA VAL A 437 14.98 -0.91 2.01
C VAL A 437 14.22 -1.95 2.83
N ALA A 438 13.38 -1.53 3.77
CA ALA A 438 12.61 -2.44 4.62
C ALA A 438 11.65 -3.33 3.82
N PHE A 439 10.93 -2.74 2.85
CA PHE A 439 10.02 -3.48 1.98
C PHE A 439 10.77 -4.51 1.11
N MET A 440 11.90 -4.14 0.52
CA MET A 440 12.67 -5.03 -0.36
C MET A 440 13.38 -6.14 0.42
N VAL A 441 13.87 -5.87 1.63
CA VAL A 441 14.33 -6.94 2.54
C VAL A 441 13.19 -7.92 2.83
N ALA A 442 11.99 -7.44 3.17
CA ALA A 442 10.83 -8.30 3.43
C ALA A 442 10.42 -9.14 2.20
N MET A 443 10.52 -8.58 0.99
CA MET A 443 10.23 -9.31 -0.24
C MET A 443 11.32 -10.34 -0.58
N GLY A 444 12.59 -9.97 -0.43
CA GLY A 444 13.73 -10.89 -0.62
C GLY A 444 13.68 -12.08 0.34
N THR A 445 13.43 -11.82 1.63
CA THR A 445 13.28 -12.89 2.63
C THR A 445 12.04 -13.76 2.40
N SER A 446 10.94 -13.18 1.93
CA SER A 446 9.71 -13.90 1.58
C SER A 446 9.94 -14.85 0.39
N LEU A 447 10.70 -14.40 -0.62
CA LEU A 447 11.06 -15.24 -1.77
C LEU A 447 12.01 -16.37 -1.35
N ALA A 448 13.03 -16.07 -0.52
CA ALA A 448 13.96 -17.08 0.00
C ALA A 448 13.24 -18.18 0.81
N ASP A 449 12.22 -17.82 1.56
CA ASP A 449 11.40 -18.72 2.37
C ASP A 449 10.41 -19.57 1.57
N ARG A 450 10.42 -19.47 0.24
CA ARG A 450 9.47 -20.14 -0.65
C ARG A 450 8.00 -19.78 -0.33
N ALA A 451 7.77 -18.63 0.28
CA ALA A 451 6.43 -18.15 0.60
C ALA A 451 5.62 -17.85 -0.67
N TRP A 452 6.27 -17.65 -1.82
CA TRP A 452 5.64 -17.42 -3.11
C TRP A 452 5.39 -18.75 -3.82
N GLY A 453 4.33 -19.44 -3.40
CA GLY A 453 3.89 -20.68 -4.03
C GLY A 453 3.50 -20.48 -5.50
N ARG A 454 3.46 -21.56 -6.28
CA ARG A 454 3.18 -21.50 -7.73
C ARG A 454 1.86 -20.79 -8.06
N GLU A 455 0.86 -20.92 -7.21
CA GLU A 455 -0.48 -20.35 -7.42
C GLU A 455 -0.59 -18.90 -6.93
N THR A 456 0.18 -18.51 -5.91
CA THR A 456 0.14 -17.17 -5.31
C THR A 456 1.19 -16.22 -5.90
N ALA A 457 2.29 -16.75 -6.46
CA ALA A 457 3.43 -15.97 -6.95
C ALA A 457 3.03 -14.87 -7.95
N VAL A 458 2.10 -15.13 -8.86
CA VAL A 458 1.68 -14.13 -9.87
C VAL A 458 1.01 -12.92 -9.22
N TYR A 459 0.21 -13.15 -8.19
CA TYR A 459 -0.49 -12.07 -7.47
C TYR A 459 0.49 -11.24 -6.63
N ARG A 460 1.43 -11.90 -5.95
CA ARG A 460 2.45 -11.24 -5.12
C ARG A 460 3.44 -10.44 -5.96
N ILE A 461 3.92 -11.02 -7.07
CA ILE A 461 4.78 -10.28 -8.01
C ILE A 461 4.03 -9.09 -8.60
N THR A 462 2.73 -9.22 -8.93
CA THR A 462 1.92 -8.07 -9.36
C THR A 462 1.89 -7.00 -8.26
N GLY A 463 1.69 -7.38 -6.99
CA GLY A 463 1.71 -6.45 -5.87
C GLY A 463 3.04 -5.73 -5.72
N VAL A 464 4.16 -6.47 -5.77
CA VAL A 464 5.51 -5.89 -5.69
C VAL A 464 5.78 -4.92 -6.85
N ILE A 465 5.46 -5.32 -8.10
CA ILE A 465 5.60 -4.44 -9.27
C ILE A 465 4.72 -3.19 -9.14
N THR A 466 3.50 -3.33 -8.60
CA THR A 466 2.59 -2.20 -8.37
C THR A 466 3.15 -1.22 -7.34
N VAL A 467 3.73 -1.73 -6.25
CA VAL A 467 4.38 -0.90 -5.21
C VAL A 467 5.60 -0.20 -5.80
N ILE A 468 6.49 -0.92 -6.49
CA ILE A 468 7.67 -0.32 -7.16
C ILE A 468 7.24 0.71 -8.21
N GLY A 469 6.24 0.40 -9.03
CA GLY A 469 5.65 1.36 -9.97
C GLY A 469 5.09 2.61 -9.28
N GLY A 470 4.47 2.44 -8.11
CA GLY A 470 4.03 3.52 -7.24
C GLY A 470 5.19 4.43 -6.80
N TRP A 471 6.36 3.86 -6.52
CA TRP A 471 7.55 4.64 -6.14
C TRP A 471 8.06 5.55 -7.26
N PHE A 472 8.11 5.04 -8.50
CA PHE A 472 8.45 5.86 -9.67
C PHE A 472 7.39 6.94 -9.91
N LEU A 473 6.12 6.59 -9.74
CA LEU A 473 5.02 7.54 -9.85
C LEU A 473 5.12 8.63 -8.77
N THR A 474 5.48 8.28 -7.53
CA THR A 474 5.71 9.25 -6.46
C THR A 474 6.83 10.22 -6.82
N ALA A 475 7.97 9.71 -7.32
CA ALA A 475 9.09 10.55 -7.72
C ALA A 475 8.71 11.54 -8.84
N GLY A 476 8.08 11.04 -9.91
CA GLY A 476 7.61 11.87 -11.02
C GLY A 476 6.54 12.88 -10.59
N ALA A 477 5.56 12.45 -9.79
CA ALA A 477 4.52 13.32 -9.27
C ALA A 477 5.08 14.40 -8.33
N ALA A 478 6.01 14.04 -7.43
CA ALA A 478 6.65 14.98 -6.53
C ALA A 478 7.40 16.08 -7.32
N PHE A 479 8.12 15.68 -8.36
CA PHE A 479 8.81 16.64 -9.23
C PHE A 479 7.81 17.58 -9.94
N ILE A 480 6.82 17.03 -10.64
CA ILE A 480 5.87 17.81 -11.46
C ILE A 480 5.00 18.72 -10.59
N VAL A 481 4.47 18.21 -9.48
CA VAL A 481 3.57 18.96 -8.60
C VAL A 481 4.33 20.10 -7.91
N SER A 482 5.53 19.81 -7.37
CA SER A 482 6.37 20.83 -6.75
C SER A 482 6.85 21.88 -7.77
N PHE A 483 7.23 21.46 -8.97
CA PHE A 483 7.57 22.37 -10.08
C PHE A 483 6.41 23.33 -10.39
N THR A 484 5.20 22.80 -10.48
CA THR A 484 3.98 23.57 -10.78
C THR A 484 3.69 24.59 -9.67
N PHE A 485 3.67 24.14 -8.40
CA PHE A 485 3.45 25.04 -7.26
C PHE A 485 4.52 26.12 -7.13
N ALA A 486 5.79 25.75 -7.32
CA ALA A 486 6.90 26.71 -7.27
C ALA A 486 6.76 27.76 -8.38
N THR A 487 6.43 27.35 -9.62
CA THR A 487 6.19 28.26 -10.73
C THR A 487 5.03 29.21 -10.45
N VAL A 488 3.89 28.70 -9.96
CA VAL A 488 2.72 29.51 -9.62
C VAL A 488 3.03 30.50 -8.50
N ASN A 489 3.70 30.04 -7.46
CA ASN A 489 4.09 30.88 -6.32
C ASN A 489 5.08 31.97 -6.73
N HIS A 490 6.05 31.65 -7.60
CA HIS A 490 7.06 32.62 -8.09
C HIS A 490 6.41 33.69 -8.99
N LEU A 491 5.54 33.30 -9.92
CA LEU A 491 4.88 34.24 -10.82
C LEU A 491 3.83 35.13 -10.12
N GLY A 492 3.10 34.57 -9.16
CA GLY A 492 2.05 35.28 -8.45
C GLY A 492 2.46 35.91 -7.13
N GLY A 493 3.75 35.71 -6.72
CA GLY A 493 4.30 36.26 -5.47
C GLY A 493 3.54 35.84 -4.24
N VAL A 494 3.53 36.72 -3.24
CA VAL A 494 2.88 36.47 -1.94
C VAL A 494 1.40 36.10 -2.02
N VAL A 495 0.67 36.66 -2.99
CA VAL A 495 -0.76 36.37 -3.18
C VAL A 495 -0.98 34.91 -3.60
N ALA A 496 -0.17 34.42 -4.52
CA ALA A 496 -0.23 33.03 -4.95
C ALA A 496 0.19 32.06 -3.82
N MET A 497 1.19 32.41 -3.00
CA MET A 497 1.57 31.62 -1.84
C MET A 497 0.42 31.49 -0.84
N CYS A 498 -0.29 32.60 -0.52
CA CYS A 498 -1.46 32.57 0.33
C CYS A 498 -2.62 31.72 -0.28
N ALA A 499 -2.85 31.83 -1.59
CA ALA A 499 -3.83 31.02 -2.29
C ALA A 499 -3.50 29.52 -2.23
N THR A 500 -2.23 29.15 -2.43
CA THR A 500 -1.73 27.77 -2.29
C THR A 500 -2.02 27.21 -0.89
N MET A 501 -1.80 28.00 0.17
CA MET A 501 -2.12 27.60 1.54
C MET A 501 -3.61 27.28 1.73
N VAL A 502 -4.51 28.12 1.20
CA VAL A 502 -5.96 27.92 1.28
C VAL A 502 -6.39 26.68 0.49
N VAL A 503 -5.91 26.53 -0.73
CA VAL A 503 -6.21 25.35 -1.58
C VAL A 503 -5.78 24.07 -0.90
N LEU A 504 -4.59 24.02 -0.34
CA LEU A 504 -4.10 22.86 0.39
C LEU A 504 -5.01 22.49 1.57
N ALA A 505 -5.40 23.48 2.39
CA ALA A 505 -6.30 23.24 3.52
C ALA A 505 -7.64 22.64 3.06
N LEU A 506 -8.21 23.14 1.96
CA LEU A 506 -9.45 22.61 1.39
C LEU A 506 -9.30 21.17 0.86
N VAL A 507 -8.19 20.86 0.19
CA VAL A 507 -7.90 19.50 -0.32
C VAL A 507 -7.81 18.51 0.84
N LEU A 508 -7.09 18.85 1.90
CA LEU A 508 -6.91 17.98 3.07
C LEU A 508 -8.23 17.71 3.80
N ILE A 509 -9.07 18.74 3.98
CA ILE A 509 -10.40 18.60 4.60
C ILE A 509 -11.28 17.67 3.74
N ASN A 510 -11.29 17.84 2.43
CA ASN A 510 -12.10 17.03 1.51
C ASN A 510 -11.64 15.57 1.48
N ASN A 511 -10.33 15.32 1.41
CA ASN A 511 -9.77 13.96 1.46
C ASN A 511 -10.12 13.23 2.75
N ASN A 512 -10.04 13.91 3.89
CA ASN A 512 -10.38 13.31 5.17
C ASN A 512 -11.88 12.94 5.26
N ARG A 513 -12.76 13.79 4.70
CA ARG A 513 -14.21 13.49 4.59
C ARG A 513 -14.47 12.27 3.72
N ARG A 514 -13.82 12.18 2.55
CA ARG A 514 -13.94 11.03 1.63
C ARG A 514 -13.44 9.74 2.26
N PHE A 515 -12.33 9.78 2.99
CA PHE A 515 -11.79 8.61 3.70
C PHE A 515 -12.76 8.08 4.76
N LYS A 516 -13.36 8.98 5.57
CA LYS A 516 -14.37 8.59 6.58
C LYS A 516 -15.58 7.92 5.94
N LYS A 517 -16.12 8.49 4.84
CA LYS A 517 -17.26 7.93 4.11
C LYS A 517 -16.97 6.55 3.51
N LYS A 518 -15.73 6.29 3.06
CA LYS A 518 -15.32 5.00 2.50
C LYS A 518 -15.12 3.91 3.57
N GLN A 519 -14.89 4.28 4.83
CA GLN A 519 -14.69 3.36 5.95
C GLN A 519 -16.01 2.74 6.46
N GLU A 520 -17.16 3.36 6.20
CA GLU A 520 -18.48 2.88 6.62
C GLU A 520 -19.02 1.72 5.77
N VAL A 521 -18.40 1.37 4.64
CA VAL A 521 -18.96 0.48 3.61
C VAL A 521 -18.54 -0.99 3.72
N ASP A 522 -17.61 -1.38 4.61
CA ASP A 522 -17.01 -2.73 4.58
C ASP A 522 -17.53 -3.69 5.71
N ASN A 523 -18.86 -3.80 5.89
CA ASN A 523 -19.42 -4.79 6.83
C ASN A 523 -19.16 -6.24 6.41
N VAL A 524 -19.13 -6.54 5.12
CA VAL A 524 -18.85 -7.89 4.57
C VAL A 524 -17.44 -8.35 4.93
N ASP A 525 -16.46 -7.45 4.86
CA ASP A 525 -15.07 -7.75 5.21
C ASP A 525 -14.91 -8.03 6.73
N LEU A 526 -15.73 -7.42 7.57
CA LEU A 526 -15.75 -7.69 9.02
C LEU A 526 -16.23 -9.11 9.32
N ILE A 527 -17.29 -9.58 8.63
CA ILE A 527 -17.81 -10.95 8.79
C ILE A 527 -16.75 -11.97 8.38
N PHE A 528 -16.08 -11.75 7.25
CA PHE A 528 -15.00 -12.63 6.80
C PHE A 528 -13.82 -12.66 7.78
N ARG A 529 -13.43 -11.52 8.34
CA ARG A 529 -12.37 -11.46 9.36
C ARG A 529 -12.74 -12.23 10.62
N SER A 530 -14.01 -12.19 11.03
CA SER A 530 -14.53 -12.99 12.15
C SER A 530 -14.50 -14.48 11.81
N LEU A 531 -14.90 -14.86 10.59
CA LEU A 531 -14.85 -16.24 10.08
C LEU A 531 -13.43 -16.83 10.13
N VAL A 532 -12.43 -16.08 9.66
CA VAL A 532 -11.03 -16.54 9.67
C VAL A 532 -10.48 -16.70 11.08
N ARG A 533 -10.95 -15.88 12.03
CA ARG A 533 -10.54 -15.90 13.45
C ARG A 533 -11.26 -16.93 14.31
N SER A 534 -12.40 -17.44 13.87
CA SER A 534 -13.15 -18.44 14.63
C SER A 534 -12.43 -19.80 14.62
N HIS A 535 -12.35 -20.42 15.80
CA HIS A 535 -11.82 -21.77 15.99
C HIS A 535 -12.93 -22.82 16.11
N ASP A 536 -14.17 -22.37 16.32
CA ASP A 536 -15.33 -23.25 16.35
C ASP A 536 -15.89 -23.47 14.95
N LYS A 537 -16.02 -24.73 14.53
CA LYS A 537 -16.51 -25.11 13.21
C LYS A 537 -17.98 -24.71 13.00
N ASN A 538 -18.81 -24.75 14.04
CA ASN A 538 -20.21 -24.35 13.97
C ASN A 538 -20.37 -22.83 13.85
N GLU A 539 -19.56 -22.07 14.60
CA GLU A 539 -19.51 -20.61 14.46
C GLU A 539 -19.00 -20.21 13.07
N SER A 540 -17.97 -20.89 12.58
CA SER A 540 -17.43 -20.69 11.23
C SER A 540 -18.48 -20.95 10.15
N TRP A 541 -19.30 -21.97 10.30
CA TRP A 541 -20.42 -22.24 9.40
C TRP A 541 -21.45 -21.10 9.38
N ASN A 542 -21.89 -20.64 10.55
CA ASN A 542 -22.85 -19.54 10.65
C ASN A 542 -22.30 -18.22 10.05
N LEU A 543 -21.03 -17.94 10.29
CA LEU A 543 -20.37 -16.76 9.70
C LEU A 543 -20.21 -16.89 8.18
N LEU A 544 -19.92 -18.09 7.68
CA LEU A 544 -19.83 -18.35 6.23
C LEU A 544 -21.21 -18.19 5.57
N LEU A 545 -22.25 -18.73 6.17
CA LEU A 545 -23.64 -18.55 5.69
C LEU A 545 -24.01 -17.06 5.64
N LYS A 546 -23.71 -16.32 6.72
CA LYS A 546 -23.98 -14.88 6.78
C LYS A 546 -23.23 -14.12 5.70
N HIS A 547 -21.96 -14.47 5.46
CA HIS A 547 -21.14 -13.85 4.40
C HIS A 547 -21.72 -14.13 3.02
N ILE A 548 -22.04 -15.40 2.70
CA ILE A 548 -22.59 -15.80 1.39
C ILE A 548 -23.97 -15.16 1.15
N ARG A 549 -24.83 -15.11 2.15
CA ARG A 549 -26.14 -14.44 2.05
C ARG A 549 -25.96 -12.97 1.68
N GLN A 550 -25.09 -12.28 2.38
CA GLN A 550 -24.87 -10.85 2.15
C GLN A 550 -24.24 -10.58 0.78
N THR A 551 -23.23 -11.35 0.37
CA THR A 551 -22.59 -11.17 -0.94
C THR A 551 -23.53 -11.46 -2.12
N GLN A 552 -24.37 -12.50 -2.00
CA GLN A 552 -25.36 -12.83 -3.02
C GLN A 552 -26.50 -11.82 -3.07
N SER A 553 -26.98 -11.34 -1.92
CA SER A 553 -28.00 -10.30 -1.81
C SER A 553 -27.54 -8.99 -2.45
N GLU A 554 -26.34 -8.50 -2.10
CA GLU A 554 -25.76 -7.30 -2.70
C GLU A 554 -25.61 -7.43 -4.22
N LEU A 555 -25.22 -8.62 -4.72
CA LEU A 555 -25.10 -8.87 -6.15
C LEU A 555 -26.45 -8.81 -6.87
N ILE A 556 -27.51 -9.39 -6.30
CA ILE A 556 -28.84 -9.38 -6.92
C ILE A 556 -29.43 -7.97 -6.95
N GLU A 557 -29.30 -7.21 -5.85
CA GLU A 557 -29.73 -5.80 -5.80
C GLU A 557 -29.01 -4.95 -6.87
N LEU A 558 -27.69 -5.08 -6.95
CA LEU A 558 -26.90 -4.40 -7.97
C LEU A 558 -27.30 -4.84 -9.39
N SER A 559 -27.58 -6.14 -9.57
CA SER A 559 -28.01 -6.68 -10.86
C SER A 559 -29.33 -6.11 -11.32
N LYS A 560 -30.30 -5.94 -10.40
CA LYS A 560 -31.56 -5.25 -10.68
C LYS A 560 -31.31 -3.81 -11.13
N ASN A 561 -30.55 -3.04 -10.32
CA ASN A 561 -30.27 -1.65 -10.60
C ASN A 561 -29.55 -1.47 -11.96
N SER A 562 -28.55 -2.31 -12.24
CA SER A 562 -27.84 -2.28 -13.52
C SER A 562 -28.73 -2.70 -14.69
N PHE A 563 -29.60 -3.69 -14.52
CA PHE A 563 -30.54 -4.11 -15.55
C PHE A 563 -31.52 -2.99 -15.89
N THR A 564 -32.07 -2.32 -14.87
CA THR A 564 -32.94 -1.15 -15.03
C THR A 564 -32.22 0.01 -15.73
N GLU A 565 -30.97 0.30 -15.35
CA GLU A 565 -30.18 1.35 -16.02
C GLU A 565 -29.89 1.02 -17.49
N ILE A 566 -29.58 -0.23 -17.83
CA ILE A 566 -29.29 -0.67 -19.20
C ILE A 566 -30.56 -0.53 -20.07
N THR A 567 -31.68 -1.05 -19.59
CA THR A 567 -32.96 -1.04 -20.34
C THR A 567 -33.50 0.37 -20.52
N GLN A 568 -33.50 1.21 -19.47
CA GLN A 568 -33.89 2.61 -19.57
C GLN A 568 -32.90 3.44 -20.38
N GLY A 569 -31.59 3.17 -20.26
CA GLY A 569 -30.56 3.81 -21.06
C GLY A 569 -30.71 3.53 -22.56
N LEU A 570 -31.13 2.30 -22.92
CA LEU A 570 -31.45 1.93 -24.29
C LEU A 570 -32.76 2.59 -24.77
N PHE A 571 -33.83 2.57 -23.96
CA PHE A 571 -35.12 3.12 -24.34
C PHE A 571 -35.13 4.65 -24.53
N ASN A 572 -34.33 5.35 -23.71
CA ASN A 572 -34.21 6.80 -23.67
C ASN A 572 -32.94 7.31 -24.39
N GLU A 573 -32.18 6.44 -25.05
CA GLU A 573 -30.90 6.75 -25.75
C GLU A 573 -29.91 7.53 -24.84
N ASN A 574 -29.87 7.18 -23.56
CA ASN A 574 -29.06 7.88 -22.58
C ASN A 574 -27.68 7.20 -22.38
N ILE A 575 -26.69 7.67 -23.12
CA ILE A 575 -25.31 7.14 -23.05
C ILE A 575 -24.65 7.32 -21.66
N LYS A 576 -25.04 8.34 -20.88
CA LYS A 576 -24.48 8.55 -19.54
C LYS A 576 -24.89 7.44 -18.57
N SER A 577 -26.15 7.01 -18.64
CA SER A 577 -26.69 5.90 -17.86
C SER A 577 -25.96 4.59 -18.22
N LEU A 578 -25.79 4.32 -19.52
CA LEU A 578 -25.08 3.12 -19.99
C LEU A 578 -23.58 3.11 -19.57
N LYS A 579 -22.90 4.25 -19.64
CA LYS A 579 -21.50 4.36 -19.16
C LYS A 579 -21.42 4.16 -17.65
N HIS A 580 -22.33 4.68 -16.87
CA HIS A 580 -22.40 4.46 -15.43
C HIS A 580 -22.62 2.95 -15.12
N ALA A 581 -23.57 2.28 -15.78
CA ALA A 581 -23.80 0.86 -15.63
C ALA A 581 -22.55 0.04 -16.00
N SER A 582 -21.77 0.45 -17.01
CA SER A 582 -20.52 -0.19 -17.41
C SER A 582 -19.46 -0.14 -16.29
N GLU A 583 -19.29 1.01 -15.65
CA GLU A 583 -18.38 1.19 -14.54
C GLU A 583 -18.78 0.32 -13.34
N VAL A 584 -20.06 0.35 -12.97
CA VAL A 584 -20.63 -0.43 -11.86
C VAL A 584 -20.44 -1.93 -12.07
N ILE A 585 -20.80 -2.47 -13.24
CA ILE A 585 -20.64 -3.90 -13.58
C ILE A 585 -19.16 -4.31 -13.58
N SER A 586 -18.27 -3.47 -14.07
CA SER A 586 -16.84 -3.74 -14.09
C SER A 586 -16.23 -3.79 -12.68
N GLN A 587 -16.66 -2.90 -11.78
CA GLN A 587 -16.26 -2.89 -10.38
C GLN A 587 -16.79 -4.13 -9.66
N GLU A 588 -18.05 -4.50 -9.89
CA GLU A 588 -18.68 -5.66 -9.27
C GLU A 588 -18.03 -6.98 -9.73
N LYS A 589 -17.67 -7.10 -10.99
CA LYS A 589 -16.90 -8.26 -11.48
C LYS A 589 -15.58 -8.46 -10.72
N SER A 590 -14.91 -7.37 -10.38
CA SER A 590 -13.66 -7.41 -9.60
C SER A 590 -13.93 -7.74 -8.13
N LYS A 591 -15.00 -7.15 -7.54
CA LYS A 591 -15.46 -7.39 -6.18
C LYS A 591 -15.89 -8.87 -6.00
N TRP A 592 -16.68 -9.41 -6.95
CA TRP A 592 -17.12 -10.79 -6.93
C TRP A 592 -15.97 -11.80 -6.98
N LYS A 593 -14.94 -11.56 -7.78
CA LYS A 593 -13.75 -12.44 -7.79
C LYS A 593 -13.07 -12.51 -6.43
N ARG A 594 -13.03 -11.39 -5.69
CA ARG A 594 -12.49 -11.31 -4.34
C ARG A 594 -13.37 -12.08 -3.36
N TYR A 595 -14.69 -11.88 -3.40
CA TYR A 595 -15.64 -12.59 -2.53
C TYR A 595 -15.60 -14.10 -2.72
N ARG A 596 -15.60 -14.58 -3.96
CA ARG A 596 -15.49 -16.01 -4.26
C ARG A 596 -14.25 -16.66 -3.64
N ARG A 597 -13.10 -15.97 -3.64
CA ARG A 597 -11.87 -16.48 -2.98
C ARG A 597 -12.04 -16.56 -1.47
N LYS A 598 -12.64 -15.55 -0.84
CA LYS A 598 -12.93 -15.53 0.60
C LYS A 598 -13.85 -16.68 0.99
N GLU A 599 -14.87 -16.90 0.21
CA GLU A 599 -15.83 -17.99 0.43
C GLU A 599 -15.19 -19.38 0.30
N ILE A 600 -14.27 -19.56 -0.67
CA ILE A 600 -13.49 -20.81 -0.81
C ILE A 600 -12.62 -21.03 0.43
N ILE A 601 -11.99 -19.99 0.97
CA ILE A 601 -11.22 -20.07 2.23
C ILE A 601 -12.17 -20.44 3.39
N GLY A 602 -13.35 -19.82 3.45
CA GLY A 602 -14.38 -20.14 4.43
C GLY A 602 -14.82 -21.61 4.39
N MET A 603 -14.99 -22.19 3.20
CA MET A 603 -15.30 -23.61 3.01
C MET A 603 -14.22 -24.56 3.57
N ARG A 604 -12.96 -24.14 3.63
CA ARG A 604 -11.88 -24.94 4.24
C ARG A 604 -11.88 -24.86 5.78
N LYS A 605 -12.58 -23.89 6.38
CA LYS A 605 -12.63 -23.68 7.84
C LYS A 605 -13.78 -24.42 8.53
N ILE A 606 -14.79 -24.82 7.81
CA ILE A 606 -15.94 -25.57 8.34
C ILE A 606 -15.62 -27.07 8.49
N ASP A 607 -16.59 -27.83 9.01
CA ASP A 607 -16.41 -29.28 9.15
C ASP A 607 -16.25 -29.98 7.79
N TYR A 608 -15.34 -30.96 7.72
CA TYR A 608 -14.99 -31.64 6.46
C TYR A 608 -16.18 -32.34 5.80
N LEU A 609 -17.01 -33.05 6.58
CA LEU A 609 -18.18 -33.75 6.04
C LEU A 609 -19.20 -32.76 5.48
N GLN A 610 -19.44 -31.66 6.21
CA GLN A 610 -20.33 -30.59 5.78
C GLN A 610 -19.77 -29.85 4.53
N ALA A 611 -18.47 -29.61 4.48
CA ALA A 611 -17.84 -29.01 3.32
C ALA A 611 -18.00 -29.87 2.07
N VAL A 612 -17.81 -31.19 2.17
CA VAL A 612 -17.97 -32.14 1.04
C VAL A 612 -19.44 -32.19 0.59
N GLU A 613 -20.40 -32.28 1.52
CA GLU A 613 -21.83 -32.32 1.22
C GLU A 613 -22.31 -31.06 0.48
N LYS A 614 -21.90 -29.90 0.96
CA LYS A 614 -22.32 -28.58 0.42
C LYS A 614 -21.53 -28.09 -0.77
N ASN A 615 -20.41 -28.73 -1.11
CA ASN A 615 -19.45 -28.25 -2.14
C ASN A 615 -20.12 -28.02 -3.52
N THR A 616 -20.94 -28.95 -3.97
CA THR A 616 -21.60 -28.85 -5.29
C THR A 616 -22.52 -27.62 -5.36
N TRP A 617 -23.31 -27.39 -4.30
CA TRP A 617 -24.22 -26.26 -4.24
C TRP A 617 -23.50 -24.94 -4.09
N PHE A 618 -22.40 -24.92 -3.33
CA PHE A 618 -21.50 -23.78 -3.24
C PHE A 618 -20.97 -23.36 -4.62
N HIS A 619 -20.39 -24.30 -5.37
CA HIS A 619 -19.84 -24.01 -6.70
C HIS A 619 -20.92 -23.61 -7.69
N LEU A 620 -22.09 -24.21 -7.66
CA LEU A 620 -23.23 -23.83 -8.49
C LEU A 620 -23.68 -22.39 -8.19
N GLY A 621 -23.77 -22.01 -6.92
CA GLY A 621 -24.05 -20.64 -6.50
C GLY A 621 -23.03 -19.64 -7.02
N CYS A 622 -21.75 -19.91 -6.81
CA CYS A 622 -20.64 -19.07 -7.31
C CYS A 622 -20.65 -18.90 -8.83
N ASN A 623 -20.93 -19.97 -9.56
CA ASN A 623 -21.01 -19.92 -11.03
C ASN A 623 -22.22 -19.12 -11.49
N SER A 624 -23.38 -19.28 -10.82
CA SER A 624 -24.60 -18.52 -11.13
C SER A 624 -24.38 -17.02 -10.93
N CYS A 625 -23.74 -16.60 -9.84
CA CYS A 625 -23.36 -15.22 -9.61
C CYS A 625 -22.44 -14.66 -10.71
N SER A 626 -21.46 -15.45 -11.13
CA SER A 626 -20.58 -15.06 -12.24
C SER A 626 -21.37 -14.93 -13.56
N GLN A 627 -22.31 -15.82 -13.80
CA GLN A 627 -23.14 -15.81 -15.01
C GLN A 627 -24.06 -14.57 -15.05
N ILE A 628 -24.64 -14.18 -13.92
CA ILE A 628 -25.46 -12.95 -13.80
C ILE A 628 -24.65 -11.72 -14.27
N ILE A 629 -23.42 -11.56 -13.75
CA ILE A 629 -22.54 -10.45 -14.14
C ILE A 629 -22.22 -10.49 -15.64
N TYR A 630 -22.00 -11.68 -16.20
CA TYR A 630 -21.71 -11.84 -17.62
C TYR A 630 -22.92 -11.53 -18.52
N CYS A 631 -24.15 -11.91 -18.11
CA CYS A 631 -25.37 -11.56 -18.84
C CYS A 631 -25.57 -10.05 -18.93
N LEU A 632 -25.41 -9.34 -17.80
CA LEU A 632 -25.51 -7.88 -17.76
C LEU A 632 -24.48 -7.21 -18.67
N LYS A 633 -23.25 -7.74 -18.68
CA LYS A 633 -22.19 -7.19 -19.55
C LYS A 633 -22.47 -7.40 -21.02
N ARG A 634 -22.90 -8.61 -21.44
CA ARG A 634 -23.24 -8.95 -22.82
C ARG A 634 -24.47 -8.20 -23.32
N MET A 635 -25.39 -7.84 -22.42
CA MET A 635 -26.54 -6.98 -22.74
C MET A 635 -26.08 -5.53 -22.94
N LEU A 636 -25.22 -5.04 -22.03
CA LEU A 636 -24.77 -3.64 -22.02
C LEU A 636 -23.91 -3.27 -23.24
N GLU A 637 -22.94 -4.11 -23.63
CA GLU A 637 -21.99 -3.78 -24.69
C GLU A 637 -22.65 -3.41 -26.01
N PRO A 638 -23.60 -4.20 -26.57
CA PRO A 638 -24.31 -3.83 -27.80
C PRO A 638 -25.23 -2.62 -27.61
N CYS A 639 -25.88 -2.45 -26.44
CA CYS A 639 -26.72 -1.31 -26.15
C CYS A 639 -25.90 -0.01 -26.13
N MET A 640 -24.72 -0.06 -25.52
CA MET A 640 -23.81 1.10 -25.43
C MET A 640 -23.25 1.46 -26.80
N GLU A 641 -22.82 0.45 -27.61
CA GLU A 641 -22.37 0.67 -28.99
C GLU A 641 -23.46 1.28 -29.84
N HIS A 642 -24.71 0.84 -29.71
CA HIS A 642 -25.86 1.35 -30.44
C HIS A 642 -26.12 2.83 -30.18
N VAL A 643 -26.15 3.21 -28.88
CA VAL A 643 -26.44 4.59 -28.46
C VAL A 643 -25.25 5.52 -28.71
N ASP A 644 -24.00 5.07 -28.48
CA ASP A 644 -22.80 5.89 -28.66
C ASP A 644 -22.56 6.26 -30.15
N ASN A 645 -22.95 5.36 -31.06
CA ASN A 645 -22.86 5.58 -32.51
C ASN A 645 -24.11 6.28 -33.12
N ASN A 646 -25.07 6.70 -32.30
CA ASN A 646 -26.32 7.34 -32.75
C ASN A 646 -27.02 6.50 -33.86
N PHE A 647 -27.10 5.19 -33.73
CA PHE A 647 -27.88 4.37 -34.68
C PHE A 647 -29.38 4.66 -34.51
N SER A 648 -30.19 4.25 -35.51
CA SER A 648 -31.62 4.47 -35.47
C SER A 648 -32.25 3.96 -34.18
N PRO A 649 -33.11 4.75 -33.49
CA PRO A 649 -33.69 4.36 -32.21
C PRO A 649 -34.52 3.09 -32.28
N LEU A 650 -34.63 2.40 -31.12
CA LEU A 650 -35.47 1.21 -31.02
C LEU A 650 -36.93 1.57 -31.30
N PRO A 651 -37.62 0.86 -32.22
CA PRO A 651 -39.03 1.12 -32.54
C PRO A 651 -39.92 1.08 -31.29
N LYS A 652 -40.85 2.01 -31.17
CA LYS A 652 -41.79 2.10 -30.03
C LYS A 652 -42.55 0.79 -29.79
N GLU A 653 -42.78 0.00 -30.83
CA GLU A 653 -43.45 -1.27 -30.74
C GLU A 653 -42.62 -2.32 -29.98
N TYR A 654 -41.32 -2.37 -30.23
CA TYR A 654 -40.38 -3.26 -29.50
C TYR A 654 -40.24 -2.81 -28.03
N ILE A 655 -40.19 -1.49 -27.78
CA ILE A 655 -40.16 -0.96 -26.40
C ILE A 655 -41.44 -1.38 -25.66
N LYS A 656 -42.61 -1.23 -26.28
CA LYS A 656 -43.89 -1.60 -25.70
C LYS A 656 -44.01 -3.09 -25.38
N GLN A 657 -43.40 -3.94 -26.18
CA GLN A 657 -43.38 -5.39 -25.96
C GLN A 657 -42.36 -5.79 -24.88
N PHE A 658 -41.20 -5.13 -24.83
CA PHE A 658 -40.11 -5.49 -23.92
C PHE A 658 -40.30 -4.91 -22.50
N HIS A 659 -40.89 -3.73 -22.36
CA HIS A 659 -41.09 -3.05 -21.08
C HIS A 659 -41.80 -3.90 -20.01
N PRO A 660 -42.89 -4.65 -20.28
CA PRO A 660 -43.50 -5.54 -19.29
C PRO A 660 -42.56 -6.67 -18.85
N ILE A 661 -41.78 -7.24 -19.78
CA ILE A 661 -40.78 -8.28 -19.47
C ILE A 661 -39.70 -7.71 -18.53
N CYS A 662 -39.24 -6.47 -18.74
CA CYS A 662 -38.29 -5.82 -17.86
C CYS A 662 -38.84 -5.67 -16.45
N GLN A 663 -40.10 -5.19 -16.30
CA GLN A 663 -40.75 -5.03 -15.00
C GLN A 663 -40.94 -6.37 -14.25
N GLU A 664 -41.34 -7.42 -14.95
CA GLU A 664 -41.48 -8.76 -14.34
C GLU A 664 -40.09 -9.32 -13.95
N THR A 665 -39.05 -9.06 -14.73
CA THR A 665 -37.68 -9.46 -14.41
C THR A 665 -37.18 -8.73 -13.16
N GLU A 666 -37.41 -7.42 -13.06
CA GLU A 666 -37.08 -6.60 -11.88
C GLU A 666 -37.81 -7.13 -10.63
N LYS A 667 -39.10 -7.41 -10.75
CA LYS A 667 -39.91 -8.00 -9.65
C LYS A 667 -39.36 -9.37 -9.21
N MET A 668 -38.97 -10.22 -10.14
CA MET A 668 -38.32 -11.50 -9.84
C MET A 668 -37.00 -11.32 -9.11
N LEU A 669 -36.17 -10.37 -9.52
CA LEU A 669 -34.89 -10.07 -8.86
C LEU A 669 -35.15 -9.58 -7.42
N ASP A 670 -36.14 -8.74 -7.19
CA ASP A 670 -36.54 -8.29 -5.83
C ASP A 670 -36.97 -9.48 -4.95
N GLN A 671 -37.80 -10.34 -5.45
CA GLN A 671 -38.25 -11.52 -4.71
C GLN A 671 -37.09 -12.45 -4.35
N VAL A 672 -36.12 -12.65 -5.27
CA VAL A 672 -34.92 -13.45 -5.01
C VAL A 672 -34.02 -12.77 -4.01
N HIS A 673 -33.86 -11.45 -4.09
CA HIS A 673 -33.12 -10.65 -3.10
C HIS A 673 -33.68 -10.85 -1.69
N ASP A 674 -34.99 -10.71 -1.53
CA ASP A 674 -35.68 -10.84 -0.23
C ASP A 674 -35.56 -12.25 0.36
N ILE A 675 -35.71 -13.29 -0.47
CA ILE A 675 -35.55 -14.68 -0.07
C ILE A 675 -34.10 -14.96 0.39
N ILE A 676 -33.12 -14.52 -0.35
CA ILE A 676 -31.72 -14.76 0.02
C ILE A 676 -31.33 -13.97 1.27
N THR A 677 -31.81 -12.73 1.41
CA THR A 677 -31.50 -11.86 2.56
C THR A 677 -32.13 -12.39 3.84
N SER A 678 -33.40 -12.77 3.81
CA SER A 678 -34.09 -13.35 4.96
C SER A 678 -33.62 -14.77 5.29
N GLY A 679 -33.20 -15.53 4.28
CA GLY A 679 -32.90 -16.97 4.40
C GLY A 679 -34.14 -17.83 4.53
N ASP A 680 -35.34 -17.28 4.30
CA ASP A 680 -36.61 -18.01 4.25
C ASP A 680 -36.94 -18.41 2.80
N PHE A 681 -36.83 -19.69 2.49
CA PHE A 681 -37.03 -20.26 1.17
C PHE A 681 -38.44 -20.81 0.94
N SER A 682 -39.43 -20.49 1.81
CA SER A 682 -40.81 -20.98 1.69
C SER A 682 -41.45 -20.65 0.35
N ASN A 683 -41.21 -19.43 -0.17
CA ASN A 683 -41.75 -18.95 -1.44
C ASN A 683 -40.85 -19.22 -2.65
N ALA A 684 -39.72 -19.92 -2.49
CA ALA A 684 -38.76 -20.13 -3.58
C ALA A 684 -39.36 -20.92 -4.76
N ASP A 685 -40.24 -21.91 -4.52
CA ASP A 685 -40.83 -22.69 -5.59
C ASP A 685 -41.77 -21.86 -6.47
N SER A 686 -42.56 -20.94 -5.90
CA SER A 686 -43.38 -19.98 -6.66
C SER A 686 -42.51 -19.11 -7.59
N VAL A 687 -41.45 -18.49 -7.06
CA VAL A 687 -40.55 -17.65 -7.86
C VAL A 687 -39.86 -18.45 -8.97
N LEU A 688 -39.52 -19.72 -8.73
CA LEU A 688 -38.93 -20.59 -9.73
C LEU A 688 -39.93 -20.94 -10.85
N VAL A 689 -41.21 -21.11 -10.55
CA VAL A 689 -42.28 -21.37 -11.55
C VAL A 689 -42.54 -20.11 -12.37
N ASP A 690 -42.71 -18.94 -11.72
CA ASP A 690 -42.94 -17.67 -12.39
C ASP A 690 -41.78 -17.32 -13.32
N GLY A 691 -40.53 -17.50 -12.87
CA GLY A 691 -39.35 -17.29 -13.69
C GLY A 691 -39.27 -18.26 -14.89
N ASN A 692 -39.83 -19.48 -14.78
CA ASN A 692 -39.92 -20.39 -15.91
C ASN A 692 -40.96 -19.93 -16.94
N ALA A 693 -42.11 -19.46 -16.51
CA ALA A 693 -43.15 -18.91 -17.36
C ALA A 693 -42.64 -17.66 -18.11
N LEU A 694 -41.94 -16.78 -17.41
CA LEU A 694 -41.32 -15.58 -18.01
C LEU A 694 -40.29 -15.94 -19.07
N LYS A 695 -39.41 -16.93 -18.80
CA LYS A 695 -38.45 -17.47 -19.74
C LYS A 695 -39.10 -18.00 -21.02
N SER A 696 -40.22 -18.71 -20.88
CA SER A 696 -40.98 -19.28 -22.02
C SER A 696 -41.59 -18.18 -22.87
N ARG A 697 -42.15 -17.12 -22.27
CA ARG A 697 -42.65 -15.94 -22.99
C ARG A 697 -41.54 -15.23 -23.79
N ILE A 698 -40.37 -15.04 -23.21
CA ILE A 698 -39.23 -14.44 -23.92
C ILE A 698 -38.82 -15.32 -25.10
N SER A 699 -38.81 -16.64 -24.93
CA SER A 699 -38.50 -17.59 -26.01
C SER A 699 -39.48 -17.49 -27.17
N GLN A 700 -40.77 -17.38 -26.86
CA GLN A 700 -41.81 -17.18 -27.89
C GLN A 700 -41.60 -15.84 -28.63
N MET A 701 -41.44 -14.75 -27.90
CA MET A 701 -41.16 -13.42 -28.50
C MET A 701 -39.95 -13.45 -29.44
N ARG A 702 -38.87 -14.11 -29.03
CA ARG A 702 -37.68 -14.26 -29.87
C ARG A 702 -37.97 -15.01 -31.16
N HIS A 703 -38.76 -16.06 -31.08
CA HIS A 703 -39.17 -16.87 -32.28
C HIS A 703 -40.00 -16.02 -33.25
N GLU A 704 -40.94 -15.22 -32.76
CA GLU A 704 -41.77 -14.32 -33.56
C GLU A 704 -40.92 -13.27 -34.28
N ILE A 705 -39.91 -12.71 -33.61
CA ILE A 705 -39.03 -11.68 -34.17
C ILE A 705 -38.03 -12.28 -35.19
N GLN A 706 -37.54 -13.49 -34.96
CA GLN A 706 -36.67 -14.18 -35.91
C GLN A 706 -37.33 -14.35 -37.29
N GLY A 707 -38.64 -14.53 -37.33
CA GLY A 707 -39.41 -14.55 -38.59
C GLY A 707 -39.46 -13.20 -39.32
N GLN A 708 -39.16 -12.09 -38.64
CA GLN A 708 -39.10 -10.76 -39.25
C GLN A 708 -37.74 -10.47 -39.94
N LEU A 709 -36.66 -11.21 -39.61
CA LEU A 709 -35.36 -11.07 -40.26
C LEU A 709 -35.38 -11.39 -41.76
N GLN A 710 -36.36 -12.14 -42.25
CA GLN A 710 -36.52 -12.53 -43.65
C GLN A 710 -37.31 -11.52 -44.49
N LYS A 711 -37.84 -10.43 -43.88
CA LYS A 711 -38.59 -9.39 -44.60
C LYS A 711 -37.65 -8.36 -45.19
N GLU A 712 -37.83 -8.02 -46.48
CA GLU A 712 -36.93 -7.20 -47.29
C GLU A 712 -36.67 -5.74 -46.78
N ASN A 713 -37.46 -5.20 -45.84
CA ASN A 713 -37.35 -3.84 -45.36
C ASN A 713 -36.98 -3.71 -43.86
N SER A 714 -36.41 -4.71 -43.25
CA SER A 714 -36.11 -4.68 -41.82
C SER A 714 -34.70 -4.15 -41.50
N ASN A 715 -34.57 -3.26 -40.51
CA ASN A 715 -33.27 -2.83 -40.04
C ASN A 715 -32.62 -3.94 -39.18
N ILE A 716 -31.76 -4.73 -39.83
CA ILE A 716 -31.12 -5.92 -39.26
C ILE A 716 -30.39 -5.59 -37.96
N LYS A 717 -29.72 -4.41 -37.82
CA LYS A 717 -29.00 -4.01 -36.64
C LYS A 717 -29.92 -3.85 -35.42
N ILE A 718 -31.07 -3.23 -35.61
CA ILE A 718 -32.08 -3.07 -34.55
C ILE A 718 -32.65 -4.41 -34.11
N ILE A 719 -32.98 -5.28 -35.05
CA ILE A 719 -33.50 -6.61 -34.74
C ILE A 719 -32.48 -7.43 -33.96
N LEU A 720 -31.22 -7.42 -34.39
CA LEU A 720 -30.14 -8.14 -33.69
C LEU A 720 -29.92 -7.58 -32.27
N LEU A 721 -29.94 -6.26 -32.09
CA LEU A 721 -29.85 -5.64 -30.78
C LEU A 721 -30.99 -6.09 -29.87
N TYR A 722 -32.22 -6.07 -30.38
CA TYR A 722 -33.41 -6.47 -29.63
C TYR A 722 -33.39 -7.96 -29.29
N LEU A 723 -33.03 -8.83 -30.23
CA LEU A 723 -32.87 -10.27 -30.00
C LEU A 723 -31.77 -10.55 -28.96
N ASN A 724 -30.64 -9.83 -29.00
CA ASN A 724 -29.60 -9.96 -27.98
C ASN A 724 -30.11 -9.54 -26.62
N SER A 725 -30.84 -8.42 -26.50
CA SER A 725 -31.40 -7.96 -25.24
C SER A 725 -32.40 -8.97 -24.65
N LEU A 726 -33.25 -9.57 -25.46
CA LEU A 726 -34.15 -10.65 -25.06
C LEU A 726 -33.38 -11.91 -24.62
N GLN A 727 -32.35 -12.30 -25.37
CA GLN A 727 -31.52 -13.45 -25.07
C GLN A 727 -30.83 -13.28 -23.70
N GLU A 728 -30.17 -12.14 -23.47
CA GLU A 728 -29.42 -11.92 -22.24
C GLU A 728 -30.35 -11.73 -21.03
N THR A 729 -31.57 -11.21 -21.22
CA THR A 729 -32.61 -11.19 -20.19
C THR A 729 -33.05 -12.60 -19.84
N GLN A 730 -33.24 -13.49 -20.82
CA GLN A 730 -33.59 -14.89 -20.61
C GLN A 730 -32.48 -15.64 -19.84
N GLU A 731 -31.21 -15.39 -20.18
CA GLU A 731 -30.06 -15.98 -19.50
C GLU A 731 -29.92 -15.41 -18.06
N LEU A 732 -30.17 -14.12 -17.83
CA LEU A 732 -30.19 -13.49 -16.52
C LEU A 732 -31.23 -14.18 -15.60
N ILE A 733 -32.46 -14.37 -16.09
CA ILE A 733 -33.51 -15.08 -15.37
C ILE A 733 -33.09 -16.52 -15.05
N SER A 734 -32.48 -17.22 -16.01
CA SER A 734 -31.99 -18.58 -15.85
C SER A 734 -30.89 -18.67 -14.77
N ALA A 735 -29.90 -17.77 -14.81
CA ALA A 735 -28.83 -17.71 -13.84
C ALA A 735 -29.33 -17.37 -12.44
N THR A 736 -30.30 -16.45 -12.31
CA THR A 736 -30.93 -16.09 -11.04
C THR A 736 -31.69 -17.27 -10.44
N ARG A 737 -32.42 -18.04 -11.26
CA ARG A 737 -33.10 -19.25 -10.80
C ARG A 737 -32.11 -20.34 -10.33
N HIS A 738 -30.99 -20.50 -11.02
CA HIS A 738 -29.93 -21.42 -10.58
C HIS A 738 -29.31 -20.98 -9.27
N LEU A 739 -29.11 -19.68 -9.08
CA LEU A 739 -28.62 -19.11 -7.82
C LEU A 739 -29.60 -19.41 -6.68
N LEU A 740 -30.90 -19.17 -6.86
CA LEU A 740 -31.93 -19.41 -5.85
C LEU A 740 -31.96 -20.88 -5.42
N ARG A 741 -31.88 -21.81 -6.39
CA ARG A 741 -31.84 -23.27 -6.10
C ARG A 741 -30.55 -23.63 -5.34
N ALA A 742 -29.44 -23.11 -5.76
CA ALA A 742 -28.15 -23.38 -5.14
C ALA A 742 -28.12 -22.85 -3.70
N SER A 743 -28.57 -21.62 -3.48
CA SER A 743 -28.62 -20.99 -2.16
C SER A 743 -29.56 -21.76 -1.20
N ARG A 744 -30.73 -22.19 -1.67
CA ARG A 744 -31.65 -23.02 -0.88
C ARG A 744 -30.98 -24.32 -0.43
N ARG A 745 -30.38 -25.07 -1.35
CA ARG A 745 -29.73 -26.37 -1.06
C ARG A 745 -28.45 -26.25 -0.24
N PHE A 746 -27.75 -25.14 -0.40
CA PHE A 746 -26.56 -24.87 0.40
C PHE A 746 -26.91 -24.58 1.87
N GLN A 747 -28.00 -23.83 2.10
CA GLN A 747 -28.40 -23.39 3.45
C GLN A 747 -29.26 -24.43 4.20
N GLN A 748 -29.98 -25.29 3.50
CA GLN A 748 -30.71 -26.45 4.07
C GLN A 748 -29.77 -27.64 4.28
#